data_15c97618463430d1fe3f695de0ff590d
#
_entry.id   15c97618463430d1fe3f695de0ff590d
#
_cell.length_a   1.000
_cell.length_b   1.000
_cell.length_c   1.000
_cell.angle_alpha   90.00
_cell.angle_beta   90.00
_cell.angle_gamma   90.00
#
_symmetry.space_group_name_H-M   'P 1'
#
loop_
_entity.id
_entity.type
_entity.pdbx_description
1 polymer ?
#
loop_
_entity_poly.entity_id
_entity_poly.type
_entity_poly.pdbx_seq_one_letter_code
_entity_poly.pdbx_strand_id
1 'polypeptide(L)'
;MRKRYFLADLQTFLIAALALFAVSCADNDLQDDSDNGDKSTMVRFDINEDNEVASARQNPFSRTANVQEANEQRFIGQKLLPNNNANLNLCLIETTVDGVNPVKHDAATRANVINRMSLGDFSSTGVRGTSAANITESWFNNERTKNNGELYSPLFWSWNKPFGRFFAVYPEMNINAPDATNSASVEFTLNTDVRKQVDLMTACSGDVHYATRLQAPVTSLNFRHALTAIRFAVGQNLSFDKTIKQITLKNVLLKSKFVLSKSYDGSGAQWVSTGYNTRGDVTLDGLNYKTNENPNSIVRDVTMYPWGAALANLKDNYTFYMIPQELTNKVTAVITFTDNTDISVPLKGSWEAGTTRTYKLSQKTSTWNYTLEATSPAAVGYKTAQSDKYSITSYRTAPDGTKKPVAWKVVGYSVDDGATWTENKPAWLMAISTTSGSGGTAAEQGTATLVPEIVDLTAKRNKQLQESTPLGTAATPYNLSNNKGEITVQNTANCYVISAPGFYCIPLVYGNAIKNGATNASAFQSAAPVTKVTFGSPAAEKDVILHTFVDHNGAPITDPWIEKTNNKANNGIDKAEVVWADEANLVTLPTASIYRDGNGNAFVKFEVKKEDIKSGNAVLAVKKGNTTLWSWHLWFAPAEVLNKIPVTNKQGKVYNFASEPLGWKPDVWRGTPYSSPRSVKIKVEQEIANAGVKQQAVVTITQNAGIEKNSGAATMYQWGRKDPFPGSNLPPKQGSINRNAGDQIYMQNVIQNPGFFYITGTNNAGIINTNAGLTKYYYFYNLWSMNNRTASGLNQINNTPVVKTIYDPSPVGFSVPSNAAFTGFTANGLNEGTMNVDGTDDQAAYATQYGHVFWTNSTKTSTIAFPAAGYRDSKYGAWFYGGTIGDYWSADPNDVNNGCVMGLQVDKVYPLYRNIRTYGFAVRPVAE
;
A
#
# COMPACT_ATOMS: atom_id res chain seq x y z
N MET A 1 -19.11 -31.71 -41.83
CA MET A 1 -19.26 -31.05 -43.17
C MET A 1 -20.35 -30.03 -43.08
N ARG A 2 -20.07 -28.75 -42.83
CA ARG A 2 -20.89 -27.54 -42.99
C ARG A 2 -20.29 -26.41 -42.10
N LYS A 3 -19.19 -25.87 -42.61
CA LYS A 3 -18.65 -24.53 -42.15
C LYS A 3 -17.51 -24.14 -43.15
N ARG A 4 -17.89 -23.83 -44.37
CA ARG A 4 -16.99 -23.22 -45.37
C ARG A 4 -17.78 -22.63 -46.51
N TYR A 5 -18.71 -21.68 -46.24
CA TYR A 5 -19.30 -20.84 -47.28
C TYR A 5 -19.79 -19.51 -46.73
N PHE A 6 -18.97 -18.80 -45.92
CA PHE A 6 -19.33 -17.46 -45.43
C PHE A 6 -18.17 -16.47 -45.49
N LEU A 7 -17.09 -16.79 -46.18
CA LEU A 7 -15.96 -15.89 -46.30
C LEU A 7 -15.62 -15.48 -47.75
N ALA A 8 -16.39 -15.93 -48.72
CA ALA A 8 -16.16 -15.57 -50.15
C ALA A 8 -16.97 -14.33 -50.62
N ASP A 9 -18.09 -14.01 -49.95
CA ASP A 9 -18.95 -12.88 -50.37
C ASP A 9 -18.56 -11.52 -49.75
N LEU A 10 -17.65 -11.52 -48.77
CA LEU A 10 -17.21 -10.26 -48.16
C LEU A 10 -16.02 -9.60 -48.86
N GLN A 11 -15.29 -10.34 -49.66
CA GLN A 11 -14.16 -9.80 -50.44
C GLN A 11 -14.62 -9.22 -51.79
N THR A 12 -15.74 -9.63 -52.30
CA THR A 12 -16.25 -9.11 -53.60
C THR A 12 -16.98 -7.79 -53.43
N PHE A 13 -17.50 -7.50 -52.25
CA PHE A 13 -18.12 -6.20 -51.93
C PHE A 13 -17.12 -5.10 -51.60
N LEU A 14 -15.92 -5.44 -51.14
CA LEU A 14 -14.90 -4.43 -50.79
C LEU A 14 -14.11 -3.95 -52.03
N ILE A 15 -14.10 -4.72 -53.12
CA ILE A 15 -13.40 -4.37 -54.39
C ILE A 15 -14.32 -3.52 -55.27
N ALA A 16 -15.62 -3.64 -55.16
CA ALA A 16 -16.58 -2.79 -55.88
C ALA A 16 -16.73 -1.38 -55.30
N ALA A 17 -16.40 -1.19 -53.98
CA ALA A 17 -16.44 0.12 -53.35
C ALA A 17 -15.17 0.96 -53.51
N LEU A 18 -14.06 0.35 -53.99
CA LEU A 18 -12.80 1.08 -54.23
C LEU A 18 -12.62 1.51 -55.70
N ALA A 19 -13.50 1.12 -56.64
CA ALA A 19 -13.40 1.44 -58.06
C ALA A 19 -14.27 2.62 -58.48
N LEU A 20 -14.93 3.32 -57.56
CA LEU A 20 -15.79 4.49 -57.86
C LEU A 20 -15.22 5.85 -57.39
N PHE A 21 -13.96 5.87 -56.94
CA PHE A 21 -13.28 7.12 -56.55
C PHE A 21 -12.06 7.50 -57.40
N ALA A 22 -12.07 7.17 -58.66
CA ALA A 22 -11.04 7.61 -59.53
C ALA A 22 -11.62 7.98 -60.90
N VAL A 23 -12.33 9.08 -61.00
CA VAL A 23 -12.40 9.94 -62.21
C VAL A 23 -13.06 11.24 -61.80
N SER A 24 -12.34 12.31 -61.76
CA SER A 24 -12.53 13.59 -62.38
C SER A 24 -11.73 14.68 -61.70
N CYS A 25 -10.52 14.84 -62.12
CA CYS A 25 -9.93 16.18 -62.13
C CYS A 25 -10.32 16.76 -63.51
N ALA A 26 -11.16 17.76 -63.48
CA ALA A 26 -11.26 18.69 -64.63
C ALA A 26 -11.44 20.07 -64.00
N ASP A 27 -10.40 20.90 -64.23
CA ASP A 27 -10.43 22.33 -64.09
C ASP A 27 -11.65 22.90 -64.83
N ASN A 28 -12.46 23.67 -64.13
CA ASN A 28 -13.24 24.71 -64.71
C ASN A 28 -13.37 25.89 -63.74
N ASP A 29 -12.48 26.82 -63.91
CA ASP A 29 -12.61 28.20 -63.49
C ASP A 29 -13.80 28.83 -64.21
N LEU A 30 -14.97 28.87 -63.58
CA LEU A 30 -16.05 29.78 -63.88
C LEU A 30 -16.90 30.04 -62.63
N GLN A 31 -17.00 31.30 -62.27
CA GLN A 31 -17.90 31.86 -61.31
C GLN A 31 -19.24 31.14 -61.26
N ASP A 32 -19.55 30.57 -60.11
CA ASP A 32 -20.95 30.41 -59.71
C ASP A 32 -21.04 30.51 -58.18
N ASP A 33 -21.84 31.44 -57.72
CA ASP A 33 -22.06 31.87 -56.35
C ASP A 33 -23.00 30.90 -55.60
N SER A 34 -23.10 29.64 -56.01
CA SER A 34 -24.02 28.70 -55.45
C SER A 34 -23.30 27.45 -54.92
N ASP A 35 -22.79 27.53 -53.71
CA ASP A 35 -22.55 26.32 -52.84
C ASP A 35 -23.87 25.66 -52.41
N ASN A 36 -24.94 25.84 -53.14
CA ASN A 36 -26.26 25.37 -52.84
C ASN A 36 -26.42 23.90 -53.25
N GLY A 37 -26.19 23.00 -52.30
CA GLY A 37 -26.62 21.61 -52.41
C GLY A 37 -25.64 20.51 -52.03
N ASP A 38 -24.38 20.79 -51.83
CA ASP A 38 -23.44 19.75 -51.34
C ASP A 38 -23.54 19.55 -49.83
N LYS A 39 -24.01 18.36 -49.42
CA LYS A 39 -24.12 18.03 -48.01
C LYS A 39 -22.81 18.10 -47.19
N SER A 40 -21.68 18.07 -47.85
CA SER A 40 -20.35 18.21 -47.24
C SER A 40 -20.05 19.64 -46.75
N THR A 41 -20.80 20.64 -47.23
CA THR A 41 -20.65 22.04 -46.80
C THR A 41 -21.78 22.52 -45.89
N MET A 42 -22.62 21.61 -45.38
CA MET A 42 -23.77 21.97 -44.55
C MET A 42 -23.34 22.46 -43.18
N VAL A 43 -23.96 23.52 -42.70
CA VAL A 43 -23.76 24.01 -41.33
C VAL A 43 -24.40 23.04 -40.39
N ARG A 44 -23.58 22.50 -39.49
CA ARG A 44 -24.02 21.56 -38.43
C ARG A 44 -23.23 21.87 -37.16
N PHE A 45 -23.89 21.72 -36.00
CA PHE A 45 -23.30 21.98 -34.73
C PHE A 45 -22.96 20.67 -33.98
N ASP A 46 -21.80 20.67 -33.37
CA ASP A 46 -21.46 19.68 -32.35
C ASP A 46 -21.85 20.24 -30.97
N ILE A 47 -22.82 19.60 -30.33
CA ILE A 47 -23.47 20.11 -29.12
C ILE A 47 -22.74 19.57 -27.90
N ASN A 48 -22.17 20.46 -27.11
CA ASN A 48 -21.47 20.17 -25.86
C ASN A 48 -22.05 20.97 -24.71
N GLU A 49 -21.87 20.46 -23.52
CA GLU A 49 -22.18 21.10 -22.26
C GLU A 49 -20.85 21.41 -21.55
N ASP A 50 -20.72 22.62 -21.00
CA ASP A 50 -19.54 23.02 -20.27
C ASP A 50 -19.53 22.36 -18.88
N ASN A 51 -18.59 21.45 -18.69
CA ASN A 51 -18.35 20.74 -17.43
C ASN A 51 -17.19 21.36 -16.62
N GLU A 52 -17.04 22.68 -16.60
CA GLU A 52 -15.95 23.34 -15.86
C GLU A 52 -15.84 22.91 -14.39
N VAL A 53 -16.90 22.40 -13.80
CA VAL A 53 -16.91 21.89 -12.42
C VAL A 53 -16.30 20.49 -12.30
N ALA A 54 -16.25 19.71 -13.37
CA ALA A 54 -15.69 18.35 -13.35
C ALA A 54 -14.17 18.32 -13.33
N SER A 55 -13.50 19.28 -13.93
CA SER A 55 -12.04 19.35 -13.98
C SER A 55 -11.39 19.82 -12.67
N ALA A 56 -12.09 20.57 -11.83
CA ALA A 56 -11.60 21.01 -10.53
C ALA A 56 -11.65 19.90 -9.45
N ARG A 57 -12.34 18.78 -9.70
CA ARG A 57 -12.49 17.65 -8.75
C ARG A 57 -11.50 16.51 -8.94
N GLN A 58 -10.63 16.53 -9.95
CA GLN A 58 -9.68 15.45 -10.19
C GLN A 58 -8.42 15.50 -9.32
N ASN A 59 -8.25 16.52 -8.45
CA ASN A 59 -7.08 16.59 -7.58
C ASN A 59 -7.41 17.18 -6.18
N PRO A 60 -7.92 16.36 -5.23
CA PRO A 60 -8.24 16.85 -3.88
C PRO A 60 -7.02 17.16 -3.02
N PHE A 61 -5.80 16.96 -3.50
CA PHE A 61 -4.55 17.11 -2.73
C PHE A 61 -3.57 18.16 -3.24
N SER A 62 -3.93 18.98 -4.21
CA SER A 62 -3.07 20.10 -4.59
C SER A 62 -3.36 21.33 -3.73
N ARG A 63 -2.75 21.39 -2.55
CA ARG A 63 -2.55 22.60 -1.79
C ARG A 63 -1.36 23.35 -2.38
N THR A 64 -1.56 24.12 -3.44
CA THR A 64 -0.64 25.20 -3.78
C THR A 64 -1.39 26.33 -4.47
N ALA A 65 -1.18 27.50 -3.92
CA ALA A 65 -1.67 28.79 -4.30
C ALA A 65 -1.70 29.01 -5.82
N ASN A 66 -2.88 29.31 -6.35
CA ASN A 66 -3.21 30.22 -7.43
C ASN A 66 -4.68 30.07 -7.88
N VAL A 67 -5.56 29.65 -6.98
CA VAL A 67 -7.01 29.54 -7.21
C VAL A 67 -7.74 30.64 -6.41
N GLN A 68 -7.07 31.73 -6.14
CA GLN A 68 -7.62 32.76 -5.23
C GLN A 68 -8.58 33.74 -5.86
N GLU A 69 -8.60 33.89 -7.18
CA GLU A 69 -9.49 34.86 -7.84
C GLU A 69 -10.78 34.28 -8.43
N ALA A 70 -10.86 32.95 -8.61
CA ALA A 70 -12.09 32.30 -9.11
C ALA A 70 -12.96 31.69 -7.98
N ASN A 71 -12.50 31.71 -6.73
CA ASN A 71 -13.13 30.99 -5.61
C ASN A 71 -13.84 31.85 -4.57
N GLU A 72 -13.89 33.16 -4.73
CA GLU A 72 -14.59 34.01 -3.74
C GLU A 72 -16.11 33.86 -3.75
N GLN A 73 -16.69 33.11 -4.70
CA GLN A 73 -18.14 32.90 -4.83
C GLN A 73 -18.62 31.48 -4.55
N ARG A 74 -17.75 30.54 -4.28
CA ARG A 74 -18.15 29.17 -3.92
C ARG A 74 -18.32 29.04 -2.40
N PHE A 75 -19.48 29.38 -1.90
CA PHE A 75 -19.85 29.06 -0.53
C PHE A 75 -20.20 27.55 -0.45
N ILE A 76 -19.28 26.74 0.04
CA ILE A 76 -19.54 25.36 0.44
C ILE A 76 -19.60 25.33 1.95
N GLY A 77 -20.77 25.55 2.54
CA GLY A 77 -20.95 25.64 3.97
C GLY A 77 -22.38 25.98 4.37
N GLN A 78 -22.58 26.31 5.61
CA GLN A 78 -23.87 26.68 6.14
C GLN A 78 -23.87 28.14 6.59
N LYS A 79 -24.84 28.91 6.09
CA LYS A 79 -25.07 30.29 6.48
C LYS A 79 -26.48 30.45 7.00
N LEU A 80 -26.61 30.88 8.26
CA LEU A 80 -27.89 31.08 8.87
C LEU A 80 -28.55 32.36 8.35
N LEU A 81 -29.76 32.23 7.83
CA LEU A 81 -30.63 33.37 7.45
C LEU A 81 -31.78 33.47 8.46
N PRO A 82 -31.82 34.47 9.33
CA PRO A 82 -32.80 34.58 10.39
C PRO A 82 -34.21 34.84 9.86
N ASN A 83 -35.20 34.23 10.50
CA ASN A 83 -36.62 34.44 10.25
C ASN A 83 -37.09 35.76 10.85
N ASN A 84 -37.97 36.50 10.14
CA ASN A 84 -38.61 37.72 10.65
C ASN A 84 -39.76 37.42 11.61
N ASN A 85 -40.27 36.18 11.64
CA ASN A 85 -41.36 35.79 12.54
C ASN A 85 -40.81 35.21 13.84
N ALA A 86 -40.84 35.98 14.92
CA ALA A 86 -40.29 35.64 16.23
C ALA A 86 -41.01 34.46 16.93
N ASN A 87 -42.26 34.17 16.53
CA ASN A 87 -43.03 33.09 17.15
C ASN A 87 -42.70 31.70 16.60
N LEU A 88 -42.00 31.61 15.44
CA LEU A 88 -41.57 30.37 14.86
C LEU A 88 -40.05 30.26 15.02
N ASN A 89 -39.60 29.36 15.86
CA ASN A 89 -38.18 29.07 16.05
C ASN A 89 -37.54 28.38 14.83
N LEU A 90 -37.92 28.84 13.62
CA LEU A 90 -37.53 28.36 12.33
C LEU A 90 -36.57 29.34 11.64
N CYS A 91 -35.71 28.83 10.81
CA CYS A 91 -34.78 29.63 10.00
C CYS A 91 -34.52 28.94 8.67
N LEU A 92 -34.01 29.69 7.72
CA LEU A 92 -33.35 29.09 6.53
C LEU A 92 -31.85 29.03 6.73
N ILE A 93 -31.28 27.97 6.27
CA ILE A 93 -29.82 27.78 6.18
C ILE A 93 -29.45 27.67 4.72
N GLU A 94 -28.69 28.59 4.20
CA GLU A 94 -28.04 28.44 2.90
C GLU A 94 -26.93 27.41 3.05
N THR A 95 -27.07 26.27 2.39
CA THR A 95 -26.17 25.13 2.63
C THR A 95 -25.16 24.88 1.52
N THR A 96 -25.49 25.28 0.31
CA THR A 96 -24.59 25.08 -0.84
C THR A 96 -24.75 26.20 -1.84
N VAL A 97 -23.62 26.62 -2.43
CA VAL A 97 -23.57 27.32 -3.71
C VAL A 97 -22.65 26.50 -4.59
N ASP A 98 -23.24 25.88 -5.60
CA ASP A 98 -22.54 24.99 -6.51
C ASP A 98 -22.93 25.29 -7.96
N GLY A 99 -22.22 24.78 -8.96
CA GLY A 99 -22.60 24.91 -10.36
C GLY A 99 -23.95 24.27 -10.66
N VAL A 100 -24.65 24.73 -11.72
CA VAL A 100 -25.96 24.19 -12.10
C VAL A 100 -25.85 22.76 -12.60
N ASN A 101 -24.67 22.32 -12.98
CA ASN A 101 -24.33 20.94 -13.24
C ASN A 101 -23.55 20.30 -12.10
N PRO A 102 -24.06 20.19 -10.89
CA PRO A 102 -23.44 19.35 -9.89
C PRO A 102 -23.72 17.92 -10.33
N VAL A 103 -22.85 17.39 -11.15
CA VAL A 103 -22.91 16.00 -11.59
C VAL A 103 -22.71 15.14 -10.37
N LYS A 104 -23.67 14.22 -10.13
CA LYS A 104 -23.57 13.08 -9.24
C LYS A 104 -23.60 13.38 -7.74
N HIS A 105 -24.74 13.76 -7.24
CA HIS A 105 -25.12 13.35 -5.90
C HIS A 105 -26.56 12.80 -5.93
N ASP A 106 -26.62 11.49 -5.69
CA ASP A 106 -27.79 10.66 -5.42
C ASP A 106 -28.92 10.65 -6.45
N ALA A 107 -29.21 9.46 -6.91
CA ALA A 107 -30.33 9.11 -7.78
C ALA A 107 -31.69 9.56 -7.25
N ALA A 108 -31.77 10.20 -6.08
CA ALA A 108 -32.97 10.69 -5.41
C ALA A 108 -33.21 12.21 -5.56
N THR A 109 -32.29 12.98 -6.12
CA THR A 109 -32.39 14.46 -6.20
C THR A 109 -32.35 14.97 -7.64
N ARG A 110 -33.19 14.41 -8.51
CA ARG A 110 -33.34 14.93 -9.87
C ARG A 110 -34.27 16.14 -9.85
N ALA A 111 -33.76 17.32 -9.62
CA ALA A 111 -34.32 18.50 -10.25
C ALA A 111 -34.04 18.36 -11.76
N ASN A 112 -34.97 18.79 -12.60
CA ASN A 112 -34.77 18.80 -14.06
C ASN A 112 -33.72 19.85 -14.43
N VAL A 113 -32.46 19.57 -14.15
CA VAL A 113 -31.33 20.32 -14.72
C VAL A 113 -31.19 19.81 -16.14
N ILE A 114 -31.35 20.68 -17.10
CA ILE A 114 -31.23 20.37 -18.52
C ILE A 114 -29.75 20.11 -18.79
N ASN A 115 -29.47 18.94 -19.31
CA ASN A 115 -28.15 18.55 -19.75
C ASN A 115 -28.19 18.10 -21.20
N ARG A 116 -27.08 17.80 -21.83
CA ARG A 116 -27.01 17.34 -23.21
C ARG A 116 -28.06 16.24 -23.54
N MET A 117 -28.33 15.35 -22.61
CA MET A 117 -29.29 14.25 -22.83
C MET A 117 -30.75 14.69 -22.77
N SER A 118 -31.06 15.83 -22.14
CA SER A 118 -32.39 16.42 -21.98
C SER A 118 -32.57 17.74 -22.71
N LEU A 119 -31.55 18.23 -23.44
CA LEU A 119 -31.64 19.41 -24.28
C LEU A 119 -32.65 19.13 -25.41
N GLY A 120 -33.69 19.96 -25.52
CA GLY A 120 -34.62 19.94 -26.65
C GLY A 120 -34.08 20.73 -27.84
N ASP A 121 -34.96 20.95 -28.81
CA ASP A 121 -34.66 21.86 -29.93
C ASP A 121 -34.40 23.28 -29.40
N PHE A 122 -33.58 24.03 -30.09
CA PHE A 122 -33.12 25.37 -29.67
C PHE A 122 -33.11 26.34 -30.84
N SER A 123 -33.08 27.64 -30.55
CA SER A 123 -32.91 28.68 -31.58
C SER A 123 -31.43 28.93 -31.83
N SER A 124 -31.07 29.10 -33.08
CA SER A 124 -29.71 29.55 -33.49
C SER A 124 -29.74 30.72 -34.42
N THR A 125 -28.72 31.57 -34.39
CA THR A 125 -28.50 32.72 -35.25
C THR A 125 -27.04 32.73 -35.66
N GLY A 126 -26.77 32.99 -36.94
CA GLY A 126 -25.42 33.01 -37.49
C GLY A 126 -25.10 34.34 -38.19
N VAL A 127 -23.87 34.76 -37.99
CA VAL A 127 -23.26 35.86 -38.77
C VAL A 127 -22.04 35.31 -39.51
N ARG A 128 -21.72 35.92 -40.66
CA ARG A 128 -20.59 35.54 -41.53
C ARG A 128 -19.78 36.70 -41.98
N GLY A 129 -18.63 36.44 -42.58
CA GLY A 129 -17.74 37.48 -43.09
C GLY A 129 -16.64 36.94 -43.98
N THR A 130 -15.97 37.87 -44.65
CA THR A 130 -14.86 37.57 -45.56
C THR A 130 -13.52 37.42 -44.85
N SER A 131 -13.43 37.82 -43.58
CA SER A 131 -12.22 37.69 -42.74
C SER A 131 -12.61 37.56 -41.28
N ALA A 132 -11.71 37.02 -40.44
CA ALA A 132 -11.89 36.92 -39.00
C ALA A 132 -12.15 38.27 -38.32
N ALA A 133 -11.62 39.37 -38.85
CA ALA A 133 -11.84 40.70 -38.32
C ALA A 133 -13.21 41.30 -38.67
N ASN A 134 -13.94 40.69 -39.61
CA ASN A 134 -15.20 41.23 -40.12
C ASN A 134 -16.27 40.13 -40.27
N ILE A 135 -16.75 39.59 -39.16
CA ILE A 135 -17.85 38.60 -39.08
C ILE A 135 -19.12 39.34 -38.61
N THR A 136 -19.71 40.13 -39.47
CA THR A 136 -20.82 41.05 -39.10
C THR A 136 -22.05 40.92 -39.99
N GLU A 137 -21.94 40.28 -41.17
CA GLU A 137 -23.07 40.08 -42.05
C GLU A 137 -24.02 39.02 -41.49
N SER A 138 -25.32 39.34 -41.39
CA SER A 138 -26.32 38.38 -41.00
C SER A 138 -26.39 37.24 -42.03
N TRP A 139 -26.28 36.00 -41.53
CA TRP A 139 -26.41 34.81 -42.36
C TRP A 139 -27.80 34.20 -42.25
N PHE A 140 -28.21 33.99 -41.01
CA PHE A 140 -29.58 33.54 -40.70
C PHE A 140 -29.94 34.00 -39.28
N ASN A 141 -31.25 34.06 -38.98
CA ASN A 141 -31.77 34.53 -37.73
C ASN A 141 -32.83 33.59 -37.20
N ASN A 142 -32.71 33.20 -35.91
CA ASN A 142 -33.71 32.41 -35.20
C ASN A 142 -34.11 31.11 -35.93
N GLU A 143 -33.16 30.48 -36.53
CA GLU A 143 -33.36 29.18 -37.14
C GLU A 143 -33.55 28.12 -36.04
N ARG A 144 -34.61 27.36 -36.19
CA ARG A 144 -34.90 26.23 -35.32
C ARG A 144 -33.84 25.16 -35.59
N THR A 145 -33.17 24.71 -34.50
CA THR A 145 -32.08 23.76 -34.56
C THR A 145 -32.43 22.55 -33.70
N LYS A 146 -32.25 21.34 -34.21
CA LYS A 146 -32.45 20.10 -33.48
C LYS A 146 -31.41 19.92 -32.40
N ASN A 147 -31.74 19.19 -31.38
CA ASN A 147 -30.83 18.82 -30.29
C ASN A 147 -29.61 18.01 -30.75
N ASN A 148 -29.58 17.48 -31.97
CA ASN A 148 -28.42 16.82 -32.58
C ASN A 148 -27.53 17.80 -33.38
N GLY A 149 -27.85 19.08 -33.38
CA GLY A 149 -27.10 20.15 -34.02
C GLY A 149 -27.41 20.39 -35.49
N GLU A 150 -28.42 19.73 -36.05
CA GLU A 150 -28.91 19.96 -37.44
C GLU A 150 -29.95 21.08 -37.47
N LEU A 151 -29.83 21.99 -38.41
CA LEU A 151 -30.81 23.02 -38.65
C LEU A 151 -32.03 22.38 -39.32
N TYR A 152 -33.24 22.85 -39.01
CA TYR A 152 -34.46 22.40 -39.68
C TYR A 152 -34.47 22.89 -41.15
N SER A 153 -33.93 24.07 -41.42
CA SER A 153 -33.69 24.59 -42.77
C SER A 153 -32.22 24.47 -43.07
N PRO A 154 -31.74 23.53 -43.88
CA PRO A 154 -30.30 23.34 -44.13
C PRO A 154 -29.70 24.58 -44.78
N LEU A 155 -28.55 25.02 -44.26
CA LEU A 155 -27.74 26.12 -44.73
C LEU A 155 -26.34 25.61 -45.05
N PHE A 156 -25.68 26.23 -46.01
CA PHE A 156 -24.40 25.77 -46.52
C PHE A 156 -23.33 26.86 -46.41
N TRP A 157 -22.11 26.44 -46.10
CA TRP A 157 -20.96 27.33 -46.08
C TRP A 157 -20.69 27.84 -47.50
N SER A 158 -20.26 29.10 -47.60
CA SER A 158 -19.84 29.71 -48.85
C SER A 158 -18.36 30.04 -48.81
N TRP A 159 -17.66 29.71 -49.89
CA TRP A 159 -16.22 30.01 -50.02
C TRP A 159 -15.94 31.52 -50.09
N ASN A 160 -16.90 32.28 -50.55
CA ASN A 160 -16.78 33.75 -50.63
C ASN A 160 -16.91 34.43 -49.26
N LYS A 161 -17.45 33.74 -48.25
CA LYS A 161 -17.62 34.23 -46.87
C LYS A 161 -17.24 33.15 -45.91
N PRO A 162 -15.95 32.79 -45.81
CA PRO A 162 -15.51 31.60 -45.14
C PRO A 162 -15.44 31.72 -43.60
N PHE A 163 -15.75 32.85 -43.03
CA PHE A 163 -15.77 33.00 -41.56
C PHE A 163 -17.20 33.13 -41.06
N GLY A 164 -17.47 32.45 -39.94
CA GLY A 164 -18.79 32.45 -39.30
C GLY A 164 -18.68 32.50 -37.77
N ARG A 165 -19.73 33.04 -37.14
CA ARG A 165 -19.94 32.94 -35.69
C ARG A 165 -21.41 32.64 -35.43
N PHE A 166 -21.68 31.70 -34.57
CA PHE A 166 -23.03 31.20 -34.30
C PHE A 166 -23.37 31.38 -32.83
N PHE A 167 -24.63 31.74 -32.59
CA PHE A 167 -25.22 31.92 -31.27
C PHE A 167 -26.39 30.98 -31.13
N ALA A 168 -26.53 30.36 -29.99
CA ALA A 168 -27.61 29.43 -29.69
C ALA A 168 -28.24 29.70 -28.33
N VAL A 169 -29.55 29.50 -28.25
CA VAL A 169 -30.34 29.71 -27.03
C VAL A 169 -31.37 28.61 -26.88
N TYR A 170 -31.36 27.98 -25.72
CA TYR A 170 -32.38 27.03 -25.29
C TYR A 170 -33.12 27.57 -24.05
N PRO A 171 -34.43 27.43 -23.93
CA PRO A 171 -35.38 26.92 -24.93
C PRO A 171 -35.44 27.83 -26.17
N GLU A 172 -36.18 27.37 -27.20
CA GLU A 172 -36.42 28.15 -28.39
C GLU A 172 -36.95 29.56 -28.07
N MET A 173 -36.18 30.57 -28.42
CA MET A 173 -36.47 32.00 -28.16
C MET A 173 -35.97 32.87 -29.31
N ASN A 174 -36.54 34.07 -29.42
CA ASN A 174 -36.06 35.05 -30.40
C ASN A 174 -34.71 35.62 -29.94
N ILE A 175 -33.67 35.38 -30.68
CA ILE A 175 -32.34 35.96 -30.52
C ILE A 175 -32.31 37.28 -31.31
N ASN A 176 -32.11 38.39 -30.63
CA ASN A 176 -31.75 39.65 -31.31
C ASN A 176 -30.39 39.49 -31.95
N ALA A 177 -30.33 39.57 -33.26
CA ALA A 177 -29.12 39.38 -34.01
C ALA A 177 -28.01 40.37 -33.60
N PRO A 178 -26.75 39.95 -33.62
CA PRO A 178 -25.64 40.88 -33.36
C PRO A 178 -25.50 41.87 -34.48
N ASP A 179 -25.01 43.06 -34.19
CA ASP A 179 -24.60 44.06 -35.14
C ASP A 179 -23.11 44.42 -34.99
N ALA A 180 -22.64 45.46 -35.68
CA ALA A 180 -21.23 45.87 -35.63
C ALA A 180 -20.76 46.22 -34.21
N THR A 181 -21.65 46.65 -33.33
CA THR A 181 -21.36 47.15 -31.99
C THR A 181 -21.82 46.21 -30.89
N ASN A 182 -22.94 45.50 -31.09
CA ASN A 182 -23.62 44.72 -30.05
C ASN A 182 -23.48 43.21 -30.29
N SER A 183 -23.34 42.45 -29.24
CA SER A 183 -23.46 40.99 -29.31
C SER A 183 -24.93 40.57 -29.43
N ALA A 184 -25.14 39.33 -29.85
CA ALA A 184 -26.49 38.76 -29.82
C ALA A 184 -27.06 38.79 -28.38
N SER A 185 -28.38 38.88 -28.28
CA SER A 185 -29.06 39.00 -27.00
C SER A 185 -30.45 38.40 -27.01
N VAL A 186 -30.98 38.06 -25.83
CA VAL A 186 -32.36 37.60 -25.67
C VAL A 186 -33.07 38.41 -24.59
N GLU A 187 -34.35 38.74 -24.83
CA GLU A 187 -35.25 39.24 -23.81
C GLU A 187 -35.85 38.04 -23.08
N PHE A 188 -35.61 37.94 -21.81
CA PHE A 188 -36.10 36.81 -20.98
C PHE A 188 -37.10 37.28 -19.96
N THR A 189 -38.24 36.58 -19.93
CA THR A 189 -39.30 36.81 -18.93
C THR A 189 -39.51 35.55 -18.15
N LEU A 190 -39.35 35.66 -16.84
CA LEU A 190 -39.49 34.55 -15.90
C LEU A 190 -40.98 34.15 -15.74
N ASN A 191 -41.24 32.85 -15.76
CA ASN A 191 -42.58 32.35 -15.41
C ASN A 191 -42.76 32.43 -13.89
N THR A 192 -43.90 32.97 -13.44
CA THR A 192 -44.19 33.11 -12.02
C THR A 192 -44.64 31.81 -11.34
N ASP A 193 -45.07 30.83 -12.13
CA ASP A 193 -45.30 29.47 -11.69
C ASP A 193 -44.02 28.63 -11.87
N VAL A 194 -43.39 28.23 -10.76
CA VAL A 194 -42.13 27.47 -10.76
C VAL A 194 -42.24 26.16 -11.54
N ARG A 195 -43.38 25.50 -11.50
CA ARG A 195 -43.60 24.25 -12.20
C ARG A 195 -43.44 24.37 -13.71
N LYS A 196 -43.66 25.54 -14.26
CA LYS A 196 -43.55 25.87 -15.69
C LYS A 196 -42.24 26.51 -16.09
N GLN A 197 -41.34 26.76 -15.14
CA GLN A 197 -40.05 27.32 -15.45
C GLN A 197 -39.13 26.31 -16.17
N VAL A 198 -38.38 26.82 -17.14
CA VAL A 198 -37.37 26.07 -17.89
C VAL A 198 -36.05 26.84 -17.75
N ASP A 199 -34.98 26.12 -17.66
CA ASP A 199 -33.66 26.74 -17.60
C ASP A 199 -33.27 27.41 -18.91
N LEU A 200 -32.64 28.54 -18.81
CA LEU A 200 -32.06 29.28 -19.96
C LEU A 200 -30.63 28.89 -20.16
N MET A 201 -30.31 28.27 -21.30
CA MET A 201 -28.93 27.93 -21.67
C MET A 201 -28.56 28.65 -22.96
N THR A 202 -27.29 29.07 -23.03
CA THR A 202 -26.78 29.79 -24.21
C THR A 202 -25.41 29.26 -24.62
N ALA A 203 -25.10 29.32 -25.91
CA ALA A 203 -23.81 28.96 -26.45
C ALA A 203 -23.38 29.93 -27.57
N CYS A 204 -22.07 30.03 -27.76
CA CYS A 204 -21.45 30.68 -28.92
C CYS A 204 -20.33 29.79 -29.45
N SER A 205 -20.23 29.64 -30.75
CA SER A 205 -19.16 28.88 -31.43
C SER A 205 -17.78 29.55 -31.34
N GLY A 206 -17.73 30.86 -30.99
CA GLY A 206 -16.56 31.67 -31.36
C GLY A 206 -16.43 31.80 -32.86
N ASP A 207 -15.27 32.20 -33.33
CA ASP A 207 -15.00 32.38 -34.75
C ASP A 207 -14.66 31.04 -35.40
N VAL A 208 -15.40 30.68 -36.41
CA VAL A 208 -15.25 29.42 -37.16
C VAL A 208 -14.80 29.76 -38.58
N HIS A 209 -13.79 29.05 -39.08
CA HIS A 209 -13.22 29.23 -40.40
C HIS A 209 -13.46 28.03 -41.31
N TYR A 210 -14.15 28.26 -42.39
CA TYR A 210 -14.29 27.30 -43.49
C TYR A 210 -12.99 27.29 -44.35
N ALA A 211 -11.98 26.60 -43.86
CA ALA A 211 -10.62 26.64 -44.40
C ALA A 211 -10.34 25.65 -45.56
N THR A 212 -11.18 24.65 -45.71
CA THR A 212 -11.04 23.59 -46.74
C THR A 212 -12.31 23.51 -47.55
N ARG A 213 -12.21 23.73 -48.85
CA ARG A 213 -13.37 23.67 -49.75
C ARG A 213 -14.02 22.30 -49.73
N LEU A 214 -15.35 22.26 -49.68
CA LEU A 214 -16.19 21.04 -49.58
C LEU A 214 -16.02 20.26 -48.29
N GLN A 215 -15.42 20.83 -47.23
CA GLN A 215 -15.35 20.23 -45.90
C GLN A 215 -15.87 21.26 -44.89
N ALA A 216 -17.12 21.11 -44.44
CA ALA A 216 -17.65 21.96 -43.38
C ALA A 216 -16.79 21.88 -42.12
N PRO A 217 -16.45 23.02 -41.52
CA PRO A 217 -15.71 23.00 -40.27
C PRO A 217 -16.55 22.39 -39.14
N VAL A 218 -15.88 21.75 -38.20
CA VAL A 218 -16.53 21.33 -36.94
C VAL A 218 -16.91 22.62 -36.18
N THR A 219 -18.19 22.79 -35.95
CA THR A 219 -18.74 23.98 -35.27
C THR A 219 -19.30 23.56 -33.92
N SER A 220 -18.51 23.67 -32.88
CA SER A 220 -18.94 23.26 -31.54
C SER A 220 -19.74 24.37 -30.85
N LEU A 221 -20.84 23.99 -30.20
CA LEU A 221 -21.64 24.82 -29.31
C LEU A 221 -21.58 24.26 -27.90
N ASN A 222 -20.96 24.99 -27.00
CA ASN A 222 -20.83 24.63 -25.60
C ASN A 222 -21.87 25.39 -24.78
N PHE A 223 -22.97 24.72 -24.44
CA PHE A 223 -24.09 25.34 -23.72
C PHE A 223 -23.76 25.59 -22.26
N ARG A 224 -24.08 26.78 -21.78
CA ARG A 224 -23.91 27.26 -20.42
C ARG A 224 -25.21 27.79 -19.84
N HIS A 225 -25.42 27.55 -18.55
CA HIS A 225 -26.59 27.98 -17.82
C HIS A 225 -26.54 29.48 -17.55
N ALA A 226 -27.57 30.21 -17.96
CA ALA A 226 -27.66 31.66 -17.77
C ALA A 226 -28.43 32.03 -16.50
N LEU A 227 -29.20 31.12 -15.91
CA LEU A 227 -29.99 31.36 -14.69
C LEU A 227 -29.27 30.81 -13.44
N THR A 228 -29.79 31.21 -12.28
CA THR A 228 -29.47 30.59 -10.99
C THR A 228 -30.54 29.56 -10.63
N ALA A 229 -30.15 28.35 -10.28
CA ALA A 229 -31.06 27.31 -9.77
C ALA A 229 -31.22 27.44 -8.25
N ILE A 230 -32.43 27.68 -7.76
CA ILE A 230 -32.74 27.77 -6.34
C ILE A 230 -33.55 26.56 -5.92
N ARG A 231 -33.09 25.88 -4.90
CA ARG A 231 -33.74 24.71 -4.32
C ARG A 231 -34.07 24.92 -2.85
N PHE A 232 -35.14 24.30 -2.40
CA PHE A 232 -35.48 24.23 -0.99
C PHE A 232 -35.38 22.80 -0.51
N ALA A 233 -34.97 22.61 0.71
CA ALA A 233 -34.85 21.30 1.34
C ALA A 233 -35.28 21.38 2.81
N VAL A 234 -35.65 20.26 3.39
CA VAL A 234 -35.86 20.15 4.82
C VAL A 234 -34.51 20.03 5.51
N GLY A 235 -34.28 20.85 6.50
CA GLY A 235 -33.11 20.77 7.37
C GLY A 235 -33.22 19.65 8.39
N GLN A 236 -32.12 19.43 9.07
CA GLN A 236 -31.93 18.26 9.95
C GLN A 236 -32.35 18.50 11.41
N ASN A 237 -32.51 19.73 11.80
CA ASN A 237 -32.79 20.08 13.21
C ASN A 237 -34.29 20.17 13.53
N LEU A 238 -35.17 19.83 12.59
CA LEU A 238 -36.61 19.90 12.80
C LEU A 238 -37.08 18.72 13.65
N SER A 239 -37.57 19.00 14.85
CA SER A 239 -38.07 18.00 15.79
C SER A 239 -39.62 18.01 15.89
N PHE A 240 -40.28 18.83 15.11
CA PHE A 240 -41.77 18.91 15.08
C PHE A 240 -42.28 18.63 13.67
N ASP A 241 -43.52 18.22 13.61
CA ASP A 241 -44.24 17.87 12.37
C ASP A 241 -44.95 19.10 11.81
N LYS A 242 -44.56 19.54 10.64
CA LYS A 242 -45.25 20.52 9.83
C LYS A 242 -45.25 20.06 8.39
N THR A 243 -46.29 20.46 7.66
CA THR A 243 -46.38 20.13 6.22
C THR A 243 -46.29 21.42 5.42
N ILE A 244 -45.29 21.50 4.55
CA ILE A 244 -45.09 22.63 3.64
C ILE A 244 -46.15 22.53 2.54
N LYS A 245 -46.93 23.62 2.37
CA LYS A 245 -47.99 23.76 1.37
C LYS A 245 -47.50 24.53 0.14
N GLN A 246 -46.69 25.58 0.35
CA GLN A 246 -46.26 26.50 -0.69
C GLN A 246 -44.92 27.12 -0.33
N ILE A 247 -44.11 27.42 -1.36
CA ILE A 247 -42.88 28.21 -1.24
C ILE A 247 -42.95 29.38 -2.24
N THR A 248 -42.77 30.60 -1.78
CA THR A 248 -42.79 31.80 -2.60
C THR A 248 -41.50 32.62 -2.44
N LEU A 249 -40.87 32.96 -3.53
CA LEU A 249 -39.83 33.97 -3.59
C LEU A 249 -40.46 35.29 -3.98
N LYS A 250 -40.53 36.24 -3.00
CA LYS A 250 -41.14 37.54 -3.20
C LYS A 250 -40.20 38.58 -3.73
N ASN A 251 -40.72 39.45 -4.58
CA ASN A 251 -40.04 40.64 -5.09
C ASN A 251 -38.78 40.34 -5.90
N VAL A 252 -38.80 39.26 -6.66
CA VAL A 252 -37.73 38.86 -7.58
C VAL A 252 -37.83 39.59 -8.92
N LEU A 253 -36.70 39.72 -9.64
CA LEU A 253 -36.66 40.27 -10.97
C LEU A 253 -37.33 39.30 -11.95
N LEU A 254 -38.37 39.76 -12.65
CA LEU A 254 -39.16 38.92 -13.56
C LEU A 254 -38.75 39.04 -15.01
N LYS A 255 -38.10 40.12 -15.41
CA LYS A 255 -37.67 40.37 -16.79
C LYS A 255 -36.29 40.98 -16.86
N SER A 256 -35.48 40.48 -17.76
CA SER A 256 -34.19 41.15 -18.10
C SER A 256 -33.74 40.71 -19.49
N LYS A 257 -32.69 41.40 -19.99
CA LYS A 257 -32.03 41.09 -21.24
C LYS A 257 -30.72 40.37 -20.93
N PHE A 258 -30.46 39.23 -21.59
CA PHE A 258 -29.20 38.53 -21.54
C PHE A 258 -28.42 38.77 -22.79
N VAL A 259 -27.19 39.25 -22.67
CA VAL A 259 -26.24 39.49 -23.78
C VAL A 259 -25.37 38.25 -23.89
N LEU A 260 -25.39 37.58 -25.06
CA LEU A 260 -24.64 36.37 -25.32
C LEU A 260 -23.16 36.67 -25.50
N SER A 261 -22.32 35.71 -25.14
CA SER A 261 -20.89 35.76 -25.41
C SER A 261 -20.60 35.82 -26.92
N LYS A 262 -19.54 36.49 -27.32
CA LYS A 262 -18.94 36.37 -28.66
C LYS A 262 -17.85 35.28 -28.71
N SER A 263 -17.48 34.73 -27.58
CA SER A 263 -16.38 33.77 -27.42
C SER A 263 -16.93 32.36 -27.10
N TYR A 264 -16.22 31.36 -27.56
CA TYR A 264 -16.55 29.96 -27.32
C TYR A 264 -16.55 29.60 -25.80
N ASP A 265 -15.65 30.20 -25.02
CA ASP A 265 -15.50 30.01 -23.59
C ASP A 265 -16.61 30.69 -22.75
N GLY A 266 -17.57 31.36 -23.37
CA GLY A 266 -18.67 32.04 -22.70
C GLY A 266 -18.31 33.39 -22.05
N SER A 267 -17.06 33.81 -22.16
CA SER A 267 -16.60 35.07 -21.57
C SER A 267 -17.34 36.28 -22.17
N GLY A 268 -17.68 37.25 -21.30
CA GLY A 268 -18.43 38.46 -21.71
C GLY A 268 -19.95 38.29 -21.83
N ALA A 269 -20.49 37.08 -21.58
CA ALA A 269 -21.93 36.90 -21.41
C ALA A 269 -22.41 37.54 -20.11
N GLN A 270 -23.53 38.28 -20.14
CA GLN A 270 -24.01 38.99 -18.95
C GLN A 270 -25.49 39.34 -18.98
N TRP A 271 -26.11 39.42 -17.80
CA TRP A 271 -27.41 40.02 -17.62
C TRP A 271 -27.30 41.54 -17.57
N VAL A 272 -28.24 42.22 -18.23
CA VAL A 272 -28.31 43.68 -18.20
C VAL A 272 -28.89 44.12 -16.84
N SER A 273 -28.12 44.89 -16.09
CA SER A 273 -28.49 45.30 -14.72
C SER A 273 -29.33 46.60 -14.67
N THR A 274 -29.39 47.36 -15.75
CA THR A 274 -30.05 48.66 -15.80
C THR A 274 -31.25 48.64 -16.75
N GLY A 275 -32.31 49.40 -16.39
CA GLY A 275 -33.52 49.56 -17.21
C GLY A 275 -34.57 48.44 -17.00
N TYR A 276 -34.27 47.38 -16.24
CA TYR A 276 -35.22 46.31 -15.94
C TYR A 276 -35.64 46.34 -14.47
N ASN A 277 -36.87 46.82 -14.19
CA ASN A 277 -37.37 46.99 -12.82
C ASN A 277 -38.64 46.17 -12.54
N THR A 278 -39.11 45.35 -13.48
CA THR A 278 -40.29 44.55 -13.29
C THR A 278 -40.00 43.44 -12.27
N ARG A 279 -40.60 43.54 -11.10
CA ARG A 279 -40.47 42.60 -10.02
C ARG A 279 -41.84 42.01 -9.65
N GLY A 280 -41.81 40.81 -9.08
CA GLY A 280 -43.01 40.12 -8.64
C GLY A 280 -42.68 38.89 -7.83
N ASP A 281 -43.69 38.10 -7.56
CA ASP A 281 -43.60 36.92 -6.75
C ASP A 281 -43.56 35.67 -7.67
N VAL A 282 -42.72 34.73 -7.31
CA VAL A 282 -42.58 33.45 -8.00
C VAL A 282 -42.91 32.33 -7.00
N THR A 283 -43.84 31.47 -7.37
CA THR A 283 -44.45 30.56 -6.40
C THR A 283 -44.40 29.09 -6.87
N LEU A 284 -44.07 28.21 -5.93
CA LEU A 284 -44.22 26.78 -5.99
C LEU A 284 -45.33 26.37 -5.04
N ASP A 285 -46.53 26.14 -5.59
CA ASP A 285 -47.76 25.84 -4.81
C ASP A 285 -48.16 24.36 -4.91
N GLY A 286 -49.12 23.95 -4.04
CA GLY A 286 -49.65 22.60 -4.02
C GLY A 286 -48.68 21.54 -3.52
N LEU A 287 -47.75 21.93 -2.65
CA LEU A 287 -46.87 21.02 -1.96
C LEU A 287 -47.57 20.30 -0.81
N ASN A 288 -47.17 19.07 -0.55
CA ASN A 288 -47.58 18.29 0.62
C ASN A 288 -46.36 17.62 1.23
N TYR A 289 -45.41 18.43 1.67
CA TYR A 289 -44.11 17.96 2.09
C TYR A 289 -43.93 18.05 3.60
N LYS A 290 -43.86 16.90 4.27
CA LYS A 290 -43.70 16.84 5.73
C LYS A 290 -42.27 17.12 6.14
N THR A 291 -42.08 17.97 7.14
CA THR A 291 -40.77 18.45 7.58
C THR A 291 -39.99 17.41 8.37
N ASN A 292 -40.63 16.40 8.96
CA ASN A 292 -40.01 15.39 9.83
C ASN A 292 -39.78 14.04 9.16
N GLU A 293 -40.22 13.82 7.91
CA GLU A 293 -40.15 12.50 7.28
C GLU A 293 -38.83 12.23 6.57
N ASN A 294 -38.31 13.17 5.80
CA ASN A 294 -37.08 12.99 5.01
C ASN A 294 -36.13 14.17 5.15
N PRO A 295 -35.35 14.24 6.22
CA PRO A 295 -34.41 15.32 6.39
C PRO A 295 -33.36 15.34 5.26
N ASN A 296 -32.97 16.57 4.86
CA ASN A 296 -32.12 16.85 3.69
C ASN A 296 -32.74 16.57 2.31
N SER A 297 -33.97 16.08 2.23
CA SER A 297 -34.63 15.93 0.95
C SER A 297 -34.94 17.27 0.32
N ILE A 298 -34.78 17.35 -1.00
CA ILE A 298 -35.30 18.47 -1.79
C ILE A 298 -36.84 18.46 -1.72
N VAL A 299 -37.42 19.60 -1.41
CA VAL A 299 -38.87 19.77 -1.33
C VAL A 299 -39.47 19.49 -2.69
N ARG A 300 -40.24 18.42 -2.78
CA ARG A 300 -40.98 17.97 -3.96
C ARG A 300 -42.20 17.13 -3.51
N ASP A 301 -43.17 17.01 -4.33
CA ASP A 301 -44.26 16.06 -4.11
C ASP A 301 -43.85 14.68 -4.61
N VAL A 302 -43.58 13.77 -3.69
CA VAL A 302 -43.15 12.40 -4.01
C VAL A 302 -44.25 11.52 -4.56
N THR A 303 -45.51 11.97 -4.42
CA THR A 303 -46.67 11.18 -4.92
C THR A 303 -46.90 11.34 -6.41
N MET A 304 -46.35 12.37 -7.04
CA MET A 304 -46.56 12.66 -8.47
C MET A 304 -45.64 11.92 -9.43
N TYR A 305 -44.63 11.22 -8.94
CA TYR A 305 -43.65 10.49 -9.77
C TYR A 305 -43.54 9.04 -9.33
N PRO A 306 -44.42 8.15 -9.77
CA PRO A 306 -44.23 6.72 -9.56
C PRO A 306 -42.93 6.29 -10.26
N TRP A 307 -42.16 5.45 -9.61
CA TRP A 307 -40.95 4.83 -10.15
C TRP A 307 -41.24 4.25 -11.55
N GLY A 308 -40.53 4.71 -12.58
CA GLY A 308 -40.64 4.21 -13.95
C GLY A 308 -41.39 5.13 -14.93
N ALA A 309 -41.86 6.30 -14.51
CA ALA A 309 -42.42 7.27 -15.49
C ALA A 309 -41.27 7.79 -16.39
N ALA A 310 -41.46 7.70 -17.71
CA ALA A 310 -40.49 8.24 -18.65
C ALA A 310 -40.26 9.72 -18.42
N LEU A 311 -38.99 10.16 -18.49
CA LEU A 311 -38.58 11.56 -18.30
C LEU A 311 -39.39 12.58 -19.12
N ALA A 312 -39.89 12.18 -20.28
CA ALA A 312 -40.76 12.97 -21.15
C ALA A 312 -42.10 13.39 -20.52
N ASN A 313 -42.53 12.75 -19.43
CA ASN A 313 -43.82 13.03 -18.74
C ASN A 313 -43.61 13.86 -17.46
N LEU A 314 -42.39 14.27 -17.12
CA LEU A 314 -42.08 15.13 -15.98
C LEU A 314 -42.44 16.58 -16.32
N LYS A 315 -43.68 16.93 -16.19
CA LYS A 315 -44.20 18.29 -16.51
C LYS A 315 -43.96 19.29 -15.36
N ASP A 316 -43.65 18.81 -14.16
CA ASP A 316 -43.54 19.66 -12.98
C ASP A 316 -42.06 19.89 -12.59
N ASN A 317 -41.66 21.12 -12.60
CA ASN A 317 -40.35 21.56 -12.10
C ASN A 317 -40.50 22.10 -10.66
N TYR A 318 -39.62 21.68 -9.75
CA TYR A 318 -39.56 22.15 -8.36
C TYR A 318 -38.30 23.01 -8.08
N THR A 319 -37.50 23.26 -9.08
CA THR A 319 -36.36 24.14 -9.02
C THR A 319 -36.76 25.53 -9.50
N PHE A 320 -36.53 26.56 -8.72
CA PHE A 320 -36.70 27.91 -9.13
C PHE A 320 -35.54 28.33 -10.02
N TYR A 321 -35.76 28.56 -11.28
CA TYR A 321 -34.76 29.13 -12.21
C TYR A 321 -34.88 30.64 -12.22
N MET A 322 -33.95 31.33 -11.57
CA MET A 322 -34.05 32.72 -11.27
C MET A 322 -33.07 33.56 -12.07
N ILE A 323 -33.48 34.74 -12.53
CA ILE A 323 -32.55 35.74 -13.10
C ILE A 323 -31.52 36.14 -12.04
N PRO A 324 -30.21 36.04 -12.32
CA PRO A 324 -29.14 36.48 -11.42
C PRO A 324 -29.36 37.94 -10.99
N GLN A 325 -29.28 38.17 -9.69
CA GLN A 325 -29.55 39.49 -9.11
C GLN A 325 -28.99 39.65 -7.69
N GLU A 326 -28.76 40.91 -7.29
CA GLU A 326 -28.51 41.28 -5.91
C GLU A 326 -29.77 41.08 -5.04
N LEU A 327 -29.62 40.41 -3.91
CA LEU A 327 -30.72 40.04 -3.03
C LEU A 327 -30.95 41.06 -1.91
N THR A 328 -29.95 41.85 -1.56
CA THR A 328 -29.85 42.74 -0.43
C THR A 328 -31.19 43.30 0.06
N ASN A 329 -31.83 42.59 1.03
CA ASN A 329 -33.11 42.90 1.67
C ASN A 329 -34.31 43.14 0.71
N LYS A 330 -34.18 42.83 -0.58
CA LYS A 330 -35.21 42.99 -1.60
C LYS A 330 -36.00 41.72 -1.82
N VAL A 331 -35.32 40.58 -1.81
CA VAL A 331 -35.94 39.27 -2.07
C VAL A 331 -36.19 38.55 -0.75
N THR A 332 -37.42 38.02 -0.59
CA THR A 332 -37.80 37.30 0.61
C THR A 332 -38.33 35.92 0.22
N ALA A 333 -37.78 34.90 0.89
CA ALA A 333 -38.36 33.52 0.80
C ALA A 333 -39.46 33.36 1.84
N VAL A 334 -40.66 32.93 1.41
CA VAL A 334 -41.78 32.62 2.26
C VAL A 334 -42.13 31.15 2.12
N ILE A 335 -42.15 30.44 3.23
CA ILE A 335 -42.53 29.03 3.30
C ILE A 335 -43.84 28.97 4.10
N THR A 336 -44.91 28.56 3.46
CA THR A 336 -46.27 28.47 4.05
C THR A 336 -46.61 27.03 4.35
N PHE A 337 -47.08 26.75 5.54
CA PHE A 337 -47.50 25.45 6.00
C PHE A 337 -49.00 25.24 5.82
N THR A 338 -49.49 23.99 5.90
CA THR A 338 -50.90 23.63 5.77
C THR A 338 -51.77 24.18 6.89
N ASP A 339 -51.21 24.50 8.04
CA ASP A 339 -51.89 25.19 9.16
C ASP A 339 -51.97 26.72 8.97
N ASN A 340 -51.58 27.22 7.77
CA ASN A 340 -51.53 28.64 7.41
C ASN A 340 -50.55 29.48 8.22
N THR A 341 -49.66 28.87 8.98
CA THR A 341 -48.47 29.55 9.49
C THR A 341 -47.42 29.69 8.43
N ASP A 342 -46.56 30.68 8.50
CA ASP A 342 -45.48 30.89 7.56
C ASP A 342 -44.15 31.21 8.23
N ILE A 343 -43.08 31.00 7.50
CA ILE A 343 -41.75 31.54 7.80
C ILE A 343 -41.36 32.47 6.66
N SER A 344 -40.93 33.66 6.99
CA SER A 344 -40.54 34.71 6.05
C SER A 344 -39.10 35.10 6.30
N VAL A 345 -38.22 34.85 5.33
CA VAL A 345 -36.78 35.06 5.49
C VAL A 345 -36.23 35.95 4.39
N PRO A 346 -35.71 37.15 4.70
CA PRO A 346 -35.01 37.98 3.75
C PRO A 346 -33.71 37.30 3.30
N LEU A 347 -33.57 37.15 1.99
CA LEU A 347 -32.37 36.57 1.39
C LEU A 347 -31.27 37.64 1.25
N LYS A 348 -30.02 37.25 1.40
CA LYS A 348 -28.85 38.14 1.36
C LYS A 348 -27.81 37.62 0.34
N GLY A 349 -26.97 38.53 -0.12
CA GLY A 349 -25.93 38.26 -1.11
C GLY A 349 -26.45 38.41 -2.54
N SER A 350 -25.96 37.63 -3.47
CA SER A 350 -26.33 37.66 -4.89
C SER A 350 -26.61 36.27 -5.41
N TRP A 351 -27.42 36.18 -6.43
CA TRP A 351 -27.56 34.98 -7.25
C TRP A 351 -26.72 35.14 -8.52
N GLU A 352 -25.91 34.13 -8.80
CA GLU A 352 -24.96 34.09 -9.91
C GLU A 352 -25.43 33.13 -10.99
N ALA A 353 -25.18 33.47 -12.25
CA ALA A 353 -25.45 32.58 -13.38
C ALA A 353 -24.68 31.27 -13.26
N GLY A 354 -25.31 30.17 -13.64
CA GLY A 354 -24.68 28.85 -13.64
C GLY A 354 -24.43 28.28 -12.24
N THR A 355 -25.05 28.83 -11.19
CA THR A 355 -24.93 28.30 -9.83
C THR A 355 -26.21 27.67 -9.32
N THR A 356 -26.08 26.73 -8.37
CA THR A 356 -27.20 26.15 -7.62
C THR A 356 -27.09 26.54 -6.16
N ARG A 357 -28.18 27.16 -5.60
CA ARG A 357 -28.27 27.47 -4.18
C ARG A 357 -29.35 26.64 -3.53
N THR A 358 -29.02 25.99 -2.41
CA THR A 358 -30.00 25.22 -1.62
C THR A 358 -30.24 25.91 -0.30
N TYR A 359 -31.51 26.21 -0.01
CA TYR A 359 -31.95 26.76 1.27
C TYR A 359 -32.67 25.65 2.06
N LYS A 360 -32.19 25.37 3.28
CA LYS A 360 -32.77 24.35 4.15
C LYS A 360 -33.58 25.01 5.27
N LEU A 361 -34.82 24.56 5.40
CA LEU A 361 -35.66 24.91 6.54
C LEU A 361 -35.18 24.15 7.77
N SER A 362 -34.86 24.87 8.85
CA SER A 362 -34.31 24.28 10.08
C SER A 362 -34.80 24.99 11.32
N GLN A 363 -34.54 24.43 12.51
CA GLN A 363 -34.66 25.12 13.79
C GLN A 363 -33.33 25.79 14.18
N LYS A 364 -33.41 26.90 14.92
CA LYS A 364 -32.23 27.61 15.46
C LYS A 364 -31.42 26.71 16.42
N THR A 365 -32.14 25.88 17.20
CA THR A 365 -31.55 24.96 18.17
C THR A 365 -32.12 23.56 17.91
N SER A 366 -31.25 22.55 17.83
CA SER A 366 -31.69 21.18 17.74
C SER A 366 -32.14 20.65 19.08
N THR A 367 -33.33 20.04 19.15
CA THR A 367 -33.84 19.35 20.33
C THR A 367 -33.72 17.82 20.20
N TRP A 368 -33.17 17.33 19.09
CA TRP A 368 -32.94 15.93 18.89
C TRP A 368 -31.60 15.49 19.49
N ASN A 369 -31.62 14.36 20.18
CA ASN A 369 -30.40 13.60 20.53
C ASN A 369 -30.12 12.57 19.45
N TYR A 370 -28.95 12.64 18.84
CA TYR A 370 -28.53 11.74 17.77
C TYR A 370 -27.66 10.62 18.30
N THR A 371 -27.96 9.40 17.93
CA THR A 371 -27.22 8.19 18.29
C THR A 371 -26.74 7.52 17.02
N LEU A 372 -25.44 7.29 16.92
CA LEU A 372 -24.82 6.43 15.91
C LEU A 372 -23.79 5.55 16.61
N GLU A 373 -24.06 4.25 16.60
CA GLU A 373 -23.20 3.24 17.22
C GLU A 373 -22.80 2.21 16.17
N ALA A 374 -21.56 1.77 16.27
CA ALA A 374 -21.02 0.74 15.39
C ALA A 374 -20.28 -0.32 16.21
N THR A 375 -20.49 -1.58 15.90
CA THR A 375 -19.73 -2.69 16.49
C THR A 375 -18.87 -3.34 15.41
N SER A 376 -17.62 -3.63 15.78
CA SER A 376 -16.67 -4.31 14.89
C SER A 376 -16.72 -5.82 15.12
N PRO A 377 -16.54 -6.65 14.10
CA PRO A 377 -16.40 -8.08 14.26
C PRO A 377 -15.04 -8.43 14.88
N ALA A 378 -14.92 -9.65 15.39
CA ALA A 378 -13.63 -10.18 15.80
C ALA A 378 -12.66 -10.29 14.61
N ALA A 379 -11.36 -10.26 14.90
CA ALA A 379 -10.34 -10.49 13.89
C ALA A 379 -10.45 -11.91 13.32
N VAL A 380 -10.38 -12.05 12.02
CA VAL A 380 -10.49 -13.35 11.36
C VAL A 380 -9.11 -13.88 10.93
N GLY A 381 -9.01 -15.18 10.76
CA GLY A 381 -7.79 -15.82 10.26
C GLY A 381 -7.46 -15.44 8.81
N TYR A 382 -6.19 -15.54 8.45
CA TYR A 382 -5.71 -15.16 7.11
C TYR A 382 -6.31 -15.97 5.95
N LYS A 383 -6.85 -17.16 6.22
CA LYS A 383 -7.55 -18.01 5.24
C LYS A 383 -9.04 -17.71 5.12
N THR A 384 -9.57 -16.85 5.99
CA THR A 384 -11.00 -16.57 6.05
C THR A 384 -11.39 -15.51 5.02
N ALA A 385 -12.33 -15.84 4.15
CA ALA A 385 -12.81 -14.95 3.09
C ALA A 385 -13.95 -14.02 3.54
N GLN A 386 -14.51 -14.20 4.72
CA GLN A 386 -15.63 -13.41 5.23
C GLN A 386 -15.48 -13.15 6.73
N SER A 387 -15.72 -11.90 7.14
CA SER A 387 -15.77 -11.53 8.56
C SER A 387 -17.04 -12.04 9.24
N ASP A 388 -17.03 -12.08 10.57
CA ASP A 388 -18.24 -12.06 11.36
C ASP A 388 -19.03 -10.77 11.11
N LYS A 389 -20.20 -10.69 11.70
CA LYS A 389 -21.08 -9.54 11.51
C LYS A 389 -20.58 -8.31 12.28
N TYR A 390 -20.55 -7.18 11.58
CA TYR A 390 -20.56 -5.87 12.22
C TYR A 390 -22.00 -5.35 12.30
N SER A 391 -22.25 -4.35 13.12
CA SER A 391 -23.58 -3.75 13.22
C SER A 391 -23.52 -2.23 13.34
N ILE A 392 -24.55 -1.58 12.80
CA ILE A 392 -24.76 -0.12 12.87
C ILE A 392 -26.15 0.16 13.44
N THR A 393 -26.22 1.00 14.47
CA THR A 393 -27.45 1.50 15.03
C THR A 393 -27.48 3.03 14.85
N SER A 394 -28.50 3.54 14.17
CA SER A 394 -28.56 4.97 13.83
C SER A 394 -29.97 5.53 13.98
N TYR A 395 -30.16 6.38 14.96
CA TYR A 395 -31.45 7.01 15.22
C TYR A 395 -31.26 8.36 15.90
N ARG A 396 -32.36 9.09 16.05
CA ARG A 396 -32.44 10.29 16.87
C ARG A 396 -33.62 10.20 17.83
N THR A 397 -33.49 10.80 18.99
CA THR A 397 -34.52 10.80 20.05
C THR A 397 -35.01 12.23 20.28
N ALA A 398 -36.30 12.45 20.20
CA ALA A 398 -36.92 13.72 20.56
C ALA A 398 -37.00 13.89 22.10
N PRO A 399 -37.27 15.11 22.61
CA PRO A 399 -37.40 15.34 24.04
C PRO A 399 -38.50 14.53 24.73
N ASP A 400 -39.55 14.13 24.00
CA ASP A 400 -40.61 13.28 24.51
C ASP A 400 -40.27 11.78 24.52
N GLY A 401 -39.06 11.42 24.15
CA GLY A 401 -38.59 10.04 24.04
C GLY A 401 -38.89 9.35 22.71
N THR A 402 -39.61 9.99 21.79
CA THR A 402 -39.88 9.44 20.47
C THR A 402 -38.59 9.22 19.68
N LYS A 403 -38.36 8.00 19.20
CA LYS A 403 -37.19 7.65 18.40
C LYS A 403 -37.54 7.60 16.92
N LYS A 404 -36.73 8.26 16.09
CA LYS A 404 -36.86 8.23 14.63
C LYS A 404 -35.57 7.72 14.00
N PRO A 405 -35.65 6.87 12.97
CA PRO A 405 -34.47 6.43 12.22
C PRO A 405 -33.72 7.63 11.63
N VAL A 406 -32.42 7.47 11.52
CA VAL A 406 -31.54 8.39 10.79
C VAL A 406 -30.72 7.59 9.81
N ALA A 407 -30.88 7.88 8.55
CA ALA A 407 -30.11 7.22 7.49
C ALA A 407 -28.60 7.47 7.69
N TRP A 408 -27.79 6.47 7.36
CA TRP A 408 -26.36 6.52 7.47
C TRP A 408 -25.69 5.95 6.21
N LYS A 409 -24.44 6.30 5.98
CA LYS A 409 -23.63 5.76 4.89
C LYS A 409 -22.15 5.68 5.26
N VAL A 410 -21.45 4.82 4.53
CA VAL A 410 -19.98 4.77 4.57
C VAL A 410 -19.45 6.00 3.83
N VAL A 411 -18.50 6.69 4.47
CA VAL A 411 -17.90 7.94 3.95
C VAL A 411 -16.38 7.85 3.80
N GLY A 412 -15.75 6.76 4.21
CA GLY A 412 -14.32 6.61 4.00
C GLY A 412 -13.73 5.36 4.63
N TYR A 413 -12.53 5.04 4.19
CA TYR A 413 -11.71 3.93 4.64
C TYR A 413 -10.34 4.43 5.09
N SER A 414 -9.78 3.80 6.11
CA SER A 414 -8.44 4.10 6.61
C SER A 414 -7.69 2.80 6.90
N VAL A 415 -6.43 2.72 6.46
CA VAL A 415 -5.52 1.60 6.74
C VAL A 415 -4.38 1.96 7.69
N ASP A 416 -4.36 3.19 8.17
CA ASP A 416 -3.36 3.80 9.05
C ASP A 416 -3.96 4.23 10.39
N ASP A 417 -4.86 3.41 10.90
CA ASP A 417 -5.57 3.59 12.20
C ASP A 417 -6.40 4.86 12.31
N GLY A 418 -6.83 5.42 11.18
CA GLY A 418 -7.67 6.62 11.12
C GLY A 418 -6.90 7.92 10.91
N ALA A 419 -5.59 7.87 10.68
CA ALA A 419 -4.78 9.05 10.42
C ALA A 419 -5.13 9.69 9.07
N THR A 420 -5.35 8.89 8.04
CA THR A 420 -5.84 9.35 6.74
C THR A 420 -7.10 8.59 6.31
N TRP A 421 -8.00 9.28 5.60
CA TRP A 421 -9.25 8.71 5.13
C TRP A 421 -9.39 8.87 3.62
N THR A 422 -9.75 7.79 2.93
CA THR A 422 -9.94 7.77 1.48
C THR A 422 -11.32 7.23 1.12
N GLU A 423 -11.82 7.57 -0.04
CA GLU A 423 -13.08 7.00 -0.57
C GLU A 423 -12.89 5.57 -1.09
N ASN A 424 -11.64 5.19 -1.40
CA ASN A 424 -11.30 3.89 -1.93
C ASN A 424 -10.97 2.90 -0.81
N LYS A 425 -11.64 1.76 -0.82
CA LYS A 425 -11.31 0.65 0.08
C LYS A 425 -9.99 -0.02 -0.34
N PRO A 426 -9.21 -0.58 0.60
CA PRO A 426 -8.01 -1.32 0.24
C PRO A 426 -8.35 -2.56 -0.60
N ALA A 427 -7.45 -2.96 -1.49
CA ALA A 427 -7.66 -4.07 -2.43
C ALA A 427 -8.03 -5.40 -1.75
N TRP A 428 -7.52 -5.64 -0.53
CA TRP A 428 -7.80 -6.86 0.21
C TRP A 428 -9.18 -6.89 0.88
N LEU A 429 -9.86 -5.75 1.03
CA LEU A 429 -11.28 -5.67 1.38
C LEU A 429 -12.09 -5.70 0.08
N MET A 430 -12.48 -6.88 -0.36
CA MET A 430 -13.16 -7.05 -1.65
C MET A 430 -14.53 -6.36 -1.66
N ALA A 431 -15.32 -6.53 -0.60
CA ALA A 431 -16.63 -5.94 -0.46
C ALA A 431 -17.03 -5.78 1.01
N ILE A 432 -17.98 -4.90 1.25
CA ILE A 432 -18.80 -4.87 2.46
C ILE A 432 -20.27 -5.00 2.04
N SER A 433 -21.03 -5.81 2.75
CA SER A 433 -22.40 -6.14 2.35
C SER A 433 -23.38 -4.98 2.53
N THR A 434 -23.07 -4.04 3.43
CA THR A 434 -23.94 -2.90 3.76
C THR A 434 -23.11 -1.62 3.82
N THR A 435 -23.29 -0.76 2.81
CA THR A 435 -22.61 0.53 2.69
C THR A 435 -23.44 1.72 3.15
N SER A 436 -24.75 1.50 3.33
CA SER A 436 -25.71 2.50 3.81
C SER A 436 -26.91 1.80 4.42
N GLY A 437 -27.63 2.50 5.26
CA GLY A 437 -28.86 2.01 5.86
C GLY A 437 -29.85 3.13 6.14
N SER A 438 -31.10 2.76 6.35
CA SER A 438 -32.18 3.68 6.73
C SER A 438 -32.12 4.08 8.20
N GLY A 439 -31.33 3.31 8.99
CA GLY A 439 -31.25 3.47 10.43
C GLY A 439 -32.44 2.92 11.19
N GLY A 440 -32.39 3.05 12.49
CA GLY A 440 -33.39 2.58 13.43
C GLY A 440 -32.79 2.27 14.79
N THR A 441 -33.63 1.83 15.73
CA THR A 441 -33.21 1.34 17.05
C THR A 441 -32.71 -0.09 17.00
N ALA A 442 -33.10 -0.86 15.99
CA ALA A 442 -32.53 -2.18 15.73
C ALA A 442 -31.23 -2.02 14.92
N ALA A 443 -30.23 -2.81 15.29
CA ALA A 443 -28.94 -2.77 14.63
C ALA A 443 -29.02 -3.38 13.20
N GLU A 444 -28.64 -2.61 12.20
CA GLU A 444 -28.46 -3.10 10.83
C GLU A 444 -27.11 -3.81 10.72
N GLN A 445 -27.12 -5.03 10.19
CA GLN A 445 -25.94 -5.89 10.17
C GLN A 445 -25.33 -5.97 8.79
N GLY A 446 -24.00 -6.11 8.76
CA GLY A 446 -23.26 -6.35 7.56
C GLY A 446 -22.05 -7.28 7.81
N THR A 447 -21.46 -7.77 6.73
CA THR A 447 -20.23 -8.58 6.73
C THR A 447 -19.26 -8.00 5.73
N ALA A 448 -17.97 -8.28 5.91
CA ALA A 448 -16.94 -7.92 4.96
C ALA A 448 -16.43 -9.16 4.21
N THR A 449 -16.26 -9.02 2.89
CA THR A 449 -15.60 -10.03 2.07
C THR A 449 -14.13 -9.67 1.93
N LEU A 450 -13.26 -10.60 2.29
CA LEU A 450 -11.82 -10.43 2.39
C LEU A 450 -11.10 -11.28 1.35
N VAL A 451 -9.91 -10.87 0.96
CA VAL A 451 -9.05 -11.68 0.10
C VAL A 451 -8.14 -12.54 0.96
N PRO A 452 -8.30 -13.87 0.96
CA PRO A 452 -7.30 -14.78 1.51
C PRO A 452 -6.09 -14.78 0.57
N GLU A 453 -4.99 -14.20 1.02
CA GLU A 453 -3.80 -14.03 0.18
C GLU A 453 -2.63 -14.82 0.77
N ILE A 454 -2.19 -15.83 0.06
CA ILE A 454 -1.00 -16.63 0.38
C ILE A 454 -0.01 -16.49 -0.77
N VAL A 455 1.20 -16.08 -0.43
CA VAL A 455 2.29 -15.89 -1.37
C VAL A 455 3.47 -16.80 -1.06
N ASP A 456 4.31 -17.04 -2.06
CA ASP A 456 5.62 -17.66 -1.89
C ASP A 456 6.60 -16.64 -1.29
N LEU A 457 6.82 -16.76 0.01
CA LEU A 457 7.74 -15.89 0.75
C LEU A 457 9.20 -16.26 0.47
N THR A 458 9.51 -17.52 0.05
CA THR A 458 10.85 -17.90 -0.41
C THR A 458 11.19 -17.13 -1.68
N ALA A 459 10.29 -17.11 -2.66
CA ALA A 459 10.48 -16.33 -3.88
C ALA A 459 10.60 -14.83 -3.59
N LYS A 460 9.75 -14.30 -2.69
CA LYS A 460 9.81 -12.90 -2.25
C LYS A 460 11.17 -12.56 -1.61
N ARG A 461 11.68 -13.44 -0.73
CA ARG A 461 12.99 -13.28 -0.10
C ARG A 461 14.12 -13.29 -1.13
N ASN A 462 14.10 -14.22 -2.07
CA ASN A 462 15.10 -14.26 -3.13
C ASN A 462 15.05 -13.03 -4.04
N LYS A 463 13.86 -12.57 -4.38
CA LYS A 463 13.66 -11.32 -5.13
C LYS A 463 14.19 -10.11 -4.37
N GLN A 464 13.97 -10.01 -3.06
CA GLN A 464 14.53 -8.96 -2.21
C GLN A 464 16.07 -8.93 -2.30
N LEU A 465 16.73 -10.10 -2.24
CA LEU A 465 18.18 -10.19 -2.39
C LEU A 465 18.63 -9.69 -3.77
N GLN A 466 17.96 -10.10 -4.84
CA GLN A 466 18.28 -9.70 -6.22
C GLN A 466 18.06 -8.21 -6.49
N GLU A 467 17.04 -7.62 -5.88
CA GLU A 467 16.66 -6.22 -6.07
C GLU A 467 17.36 -5.25 -5.11
N SER A 468 18.10 -5.79 -4.12
CA SER A 468 18.91 -4.98 -3.20
C SER A 468 19.97 -4.22 -3.97
N THR A 469 20.26 -2.99 -3.52
CA THR A 469 21.29 -2.14 -4.12
C THR A 469 22.65 -2.84 -4.08
N PRO A 470 23.31 -3.04 -5.22
CA PRO A 470 24.61 -3.69 -5.27
C PRO A 470 25.67 -2.99 -4.40
N LEU A 471 26.48 -3.79 -3.72
CA LEU A 471 27.54 -3.31 -2.83
C LEU A 471 28.92 -3.47 -3.46
N GLY A 472 29.77 -2.45 -3.33
CA GLY A 472 31.12 -2.45 -3.86
C GLY A 472 31.19 -2.48 -5.40
N THR A 473 32.41 -2.44 -5.92
CA THR A 473 32.71 -2.57 -7.36
C THR A 473 33.92 -3.49 -7.53
N ALA A 474 34.20 -3.92 -8.75
CA ALA A 474 35.39 -4.73 -9.02
C ALA A 474 36.71 -4.04 -8.62
N ALA A 475 36.77 -2.71 -8.72
CA ALA A 475 37.92 -1.89 -8.32
C ALA A 475 37.97 -1.61 -6.81
N THR A 476 36.79 -1.45 -6.18
CA THR A 476 36.63 -1.15 -4.75
C THR A 476 35.62 -2.11 -4.13
N PRO A 477 36.01 -3.36 -3.84
CA PRO A 477 35.14 -4.34 -3.23
C PRO A 477 34.65 -3.90 -1.85
N TYR A 478 33.42 -4.22 -1.51
CA TYR A 478 32.86 -3.99 -0.19
C TYR A 478 33.51 -4.91 0.84
N ASN A 479 34.20 -4.32 1.82
CA ASN A 479 34.88 -5.07 2.89
C ASN A 479 33.84 -5.52 3.94
N LEU A 480 33.60 -6.82 4.05
CA LEU A 480 32.65 -7.40 4.98
C LEU A 480 33.01 -7.25 6.46
N SER A 481 34.28 -6.89 6.77
CA SER A 481 34.71 -6.60 8.13
C SER A 481 34.48 -5.14 8.55
N ASN A 482 33.95 -4.31 7.65
CA ASN A 482 33.66 -2.90 7.88
C ASN A 482 32.16 -2.62 7.64
N ASN A 483 31.51 -1.95 8.56
CA ASN A 483 30.06 -1.69 8.48
C ASN A 483 29.64 -0.74 7.34
N LYS A 484 30.62 -0.02 6.76
CA LYS A 484 30.44 0.84 5.58
C LYS A 484 31.04 0.25 4.31
N GLY A 485 31.69 -0.92 4.41
CA GLY A 485 32.38 -1.55 3.30
C GLY A 485 33.74 -0.93 2.93
N GLU A 486 34.26 -0.01 3.75
CA GLU A 486 35.55 0.63 3.54
C GLU A 486 36.71 -0.38 3.72
N ILE A 487 37.92 -0.07 3.15
CA ILE A 487 39.08 -0.98 3.20
C ILE A 487 39.58 -1.24 4.63
N THR A 488 39.33 -0.32 5.54
CA THR A 488 39.74 -0.44 6.94
C THR A 488 39.05 -1.60 7.64
N VAL A 489 39.80 -2.52 8.22
CA VAL A 489 39.29 -3.66 8.97
C VAL A 489 38.82 -3.20 10.34
N GLN A 490 37.52 -3.39 10.63
CA GLN A 490 36.91 -3.00 11.91
C GLN A 490 36.61 -4.20 12.79
N ASN A 491 35.82 -5.17 12.29
CA ASN A 491 35.40 -6.33 13.07
C ASN A 491 35.46 -7.57 12.19
N THR A 492 36.08 -8.61 12.63
CA THR A 492 36.24 -9.87 11.90
C THR A 492 35.40 -10.98 12.52
N ALA A 493 34.95 -11.90 11.71
CA ALA A 493 34.14 -13.05 12.12
C ALA A 493 34.37 -14.25 11.18
N ASN A 494 33.84 -15.41 11.53
CA ASN A 494 33.82 -16.58 10.63
C ASN A 494 32.58 -16.68 9.75
N CYS A 495 31.53 -15.91 10.04
CA CYS A 495 30.34 -15.82 9.21
C CYS A 495 30.07 -14.38 8.79
N TYR A 496 29.72 -14.20 7.53
CA TYR A 496 29.28 -12.94 6.98
C TYR A 496 27.96 -13.10 6.25
N VAL A 497 27.02 -12.19 6.52
CA VAL A 497 25.72 -12.16 5.81
C VAL A 497 25.89 -11.37 4.52
N ILE A 498 25.47 -11.97 3.41
CA ILE A 498 25.46 -11.37 2.08
C ILE A 498 24.00 -11.05 1.72
N SER A 499 23.61 -9.79 1.78
CA SER A 499 22.24 -9.34 1.59
C SER A 499 21.96 -8.63 0.26
N ALA A 500 22.96 -8.49 -0.59
CA ALA A 500 22.84 -7.81 -1.88
C ALA A 500 23.82 -8.41 -2.92
N PRO A 501 23.57 -8.22 -4.22
CA PRO A 501 24.60 -8.44 -5.24
C PRO A 501 25.79 -7.51 -5.04
N GLY A 502 26.92 -7.82 -5.63
CA GLY A 502 28.08 -6.90 -5.63
C GLY A 502 29.44 -7.55 -5.63
N PHE A 503 30.44 -6.74 -5.40
CA PHE A 503 31.83 -7.16 -5.27
C PHE A 503 32.26 -7.01 -3.82
N TYR A 504 32.74 -8.08 -3.25
CA TYR A 504 33.03 -8.18 -1.83
C TYR A 504 34.49 -8.54 -1.57
N CYS A 505 35.00 -8.17 -0.40
CA CYS A 505 36.25 -8.71 0.09
C CYS A 505 36.20 -9.03 1.58
N ILE A 506 37.05 -9.98 2.00
CA ILE A 506 37.25 -10.38 3.38
C ILE A 506 38.76 -10.22 3.66
N PRO A 507 39.16 -9.55 4.74
CA PRO A 507 40.56 -9.53 5.17
C PRO A 507 41.00 -10.92 5.58
N LEU A 508 42.22 -11.29 5.27
CA LEU A 508 42.81 -12.57 5.68
C LEU A 508 43.23 -12.53 7.16
N VAL A 509 42.20 -12.48 8.00
CA VAL A 509 42.25 -12.35 9.45
C VAL A 509 41.49 -13.51 10.08
N TYR A 510 42.03 -14.07 11.16
CA TYR A 510 41.36 -15.13 11.90
C TYR A 510 40.07 -14.64 12.55
N GLY A 511 38.97 -15.35 12.39
CA GLY A 511 37.66 -15.15 13.03
C GLY A 511 37.46 -13.80 13.71
N ASN A 512 37.31 -13.79 15.03
CA ASN A 512 37.10 -12.59 15.86
C ASN A 512 38.41 -11.89 16.31
N ALA A 513 39.52 -12.08 15.58
CA ALA A 513 40.85 -11.62 16.01
C ALA A 513 41.04 -10.10 15.90
N ILE A 514 40.21 -9.38 15.15
CA ILE A 514 40.12 -7.91 15.14
C ILE A 514 38.72 -7.49 15.61
N LYS A 515 38.68 -6.57 16.60
CA LYS A 515 37.45 -5.97 17.12
C LYS A 515 37.67 -4.46 17.29
N ASN A 516 36.74 -3.65 16.76
CA ASN A 516 36.81 -2.18 16.74
C ASN A 516 38.15 -1.63 16.17
N GLY A 517 38.68 -2.26 15.11
CA GLY A 517 39.88 -1.87 14.42
C GLY A 517 41.20 -2.26 15.14
N ALA A 518 41.11 -2.94 16.26
CA ALA A 518 42.28 -3.33 17.05
C ALA A 518 42.39 -4.85 17.21
N THR A 519 43.61 -5.35 17.47
CA THR A 519 43.84 -6.77 17.79
C THR A 519 43.07 -7.18 19.03
N ASN A 520 42.22 -8.21 18.88
CA ASN A 520 41.47 -8.82 19.96
C ASN A 520 42.19 -10.09 20.46
N ALA A 521 43.24 -9.92 21.23
CA ALA A 521 44.03 -11.04 21.71
C ALA A 521 43.24 -12.05 22.54
N SER A 522 42.22 -11.59 23.28
CA SER A 522 41.33 -12.46 24.05
C SER A 522 40.56 -13.47 23.20
N ALA A 523 40.48 -13.27 21.87
CA ALA A 523 39.83 -14.23 20.97
C ALA A 523 40.73 -15.46 20.69
N PHE A 524 42.00 -15.40 20.88
CA PHE A 524 42.91 -16.50 20.53
C PHE A 524 44.03 -16.76 21.57
N GLN A 525 44.06 -16.00 22.66
CA GLN A 525 45.01 -16.21 23.76
C GLN A 525 44.30 -16.20 25.11
N SER A 526 44.43 -17.26 25.87
CA SER A 526 43.83 -17.41 27.19
C SER A 526 44.86 -17.18 28.28
N ALA A 527 44.58 -16.26 29.18
CA ALA A 527 45.34 -16.08 30.44
C ALA A 527 44.82 -17.02 31.55
N ALA A 528 43.87 -17.92 31.25
CA ALA A 528 43.31 -18.80 32.27
C ALA A 528 44.37 -19.77 32.84
N PRO A 529 44.29 -20.09 34.12
CA PRO A 529 45.13 -21.14 34.68
C PRO A 529 44.80 -22.49 34.05
N VAL A 530 45.78 -23.40 34.05
CA VAL A 530 45.63 -24.78 33.56
C VAL A 530 44.52 -25.46 34.33
N THR A 531 43.51 -25.96 33.57
CA THR A 531 42.43 -26.79 34.10
C THR A 531 42.64 -28.22 33.61
N LYS A 532 42.83 -29.14 34.53
CA LYS A 532 43.10 -30.50 34.18
C LYS A 532 41.95 -31.42 34.62
N VAL A 533 41.69 -32.39 33.80
CA VAL A 533 40.72 -33.47 34.08
C VAL A 533 41.36 -34.83 33.82
N THR A 534 40.95 -35.85 34.56
CA THR A 534 41.47 -37.20 34.37
C THR A 534 40.51 -37.97 33.45
N PHE A 535 41.05 -38.51 32.35
CA PHE A 535 40.30 -39.34 31.38
C PHE A 535 41.27 -40.25 30.59
N GLY A 536 40.64 -41.14 29.81
CA GLY A 536 41.38 -42.11 28.99
C GLY A 536 41.63 -43.43 29.66
N SER A 537 42.31 -44.36 28.96
CA SER A 537 42.70 -45.70 29.51
C SER A 537 44.14 -45.99 29.03
N PRO A 538 45.12 -46.03 29.96
CA PRO A 538 44.98 -45.72 31.38
C PRO A 538 44.60 -44.28 31.67
N ALA A 539 43.94 -44.03 32.78
CA ALA A 539 43.51 -42.70 33.22
C ALA A 539 44.73 -41.79 33.37
N ALA A 540 44.65 -40.60 32.74
CA ALA A 540 45.73 -39.61 32.80
C ALA A 540 45.11 -38.17 32.90
N GLU A 541 45.77 -37.36 33.66
CA GLU A 541 45.42 -35.95 33.81
C GLU A 541 45.79 -35.18 32.52
N LYS A 542 44.81 -34.43 31.96
CA LYS A 542 44.99 -33.65 30.73
C LYS A 542 44.48 -32.24 30.93
N ASP A 543 45.20 -31.26 30.27
CA ASP A 543 44.76 -29.88 30.18
C ASP A 543 43.58 -29.80 29.21
N VAL A 544 42.48 -29.18 29.63
CA VAL A 544 41.26 -28.95 28.83
C VAL A 544 41.09 -27.49 28.40
N ILE A 545 42.08 -26.65 28.67
CA ILE A 545 42.11 -25.24 28.22
C ILE A 545 43.12 -25.10 27.10
N LEU A 546 42.66 -24.61 25.95
CA LEU A 546 43.55 -24.19 24.87
C LEU A 546 44.05 -22.77 25.18
N HIS A 547 45.32 -22.67 25.61
CA HIS A 547 45.91 -21.41 26.03
C HIS A 547 46.24 -20.48 24.88
N THR A 548 46.75 -21.01 23.78
CA THR A 548 46.93 -20.29 22.53
C THR A 548 46.29 -21.10 21.40
N PHE A 549 45.39 -20.44 20.67
CA PHE A 549 44.74 -21.05 19.52
C PHE A 549 45.76 -21.26 18.41
N VAL A 550 45.56 -22.25 17.60
CA VAL A 550 46.52 -22.71 16.61
C VAL A 550 46.05 -22.44 15.19
N ASP A 551 47.02 -22.26 14.30
CA ASP A 551 46.81 -22.14 12.86
C ASP A 551 46.62 -23.55 12.19
N HIS A 552 46.53 -23.55 10.86
CA HIS A 552 46.36 -24.76 10.06
C HIS A 552 47.54 -25.79 10.20
N ASN A 553 48.69 -25.36 10.65
CA ASN A 553 49.85 -26.26 10.93
C ASN A 553 49.96 -26.67 12.41
N GLY A 554 49.03 -26.20 13.25
CA GLY A 554 49.08 -26.43 14.70
C GLY A 554 50.05 -25.49 15.42
N ALA A 555 50.57 -24.50 14.77
CA ALA A 555 51.44 -23.47 15.38
C ALA A 555 50.59 -22.40 16.12
N PRO A 556 51.03 -21.93 17.29
CA PRO A 556 50.34 -20.88 18.05
C PRO A 556 50.12 -19.59 17.21
N ILE A 557 48.90 -19.04 17.23
CA ILE A 557 48.61 -17.77 16.55
C ILE A 557 49.19 -16.62 17.36
N THR A 558 50.07 -15.82 16.74
CA THR A 558 50.76 -14.68 17.35
C THR A 558 50.31 -13.33 16.80
N ASP A 559 49.64 -13.31 15.66
CA ASP A 559 49.13 -12.12 14.98
C ASP A 559 47.70 -12.40 14.42
N PRO A 560 46.78 -11.44 14.45
CA PRO A 560 45.45 -11.63 13.91
C PRO A 560 45.41 -11.89 12.39
N TRP A 561 46.39 -11.41 11.65
CA TRP A 561 46.52 -11.63 10.21
C TRP A 561 47.15 -13.00 9.91
N ILE A 562 46.46 -13.78 9.07
CA ILE A 562 46.86 -15.14 8.71
C ILE A 562 48.29 -15.15 8.11
N GLU A 563 48.64 -14.18 7.26
CA GLU A 563 49.93 -14.10 6.63
C GLU A 563 51.03 -13.53 7.52
N LYS A 564 50.68 -12.83 8.63
CA LYS A 564 51.65 -12.17 9.52
C LYS A 564 52.04 -13.01 10.74
N THR A 565 51.15 -13.92 11.15
CA THR A 565 51.40 -14.79 12.30
C THR A 565 52.67 -15.63 12.14
N ASN A 566 53.27 -16.05 13.24
CA ASN A 566 54.46 -16.92 13.29
C ASN A 566 55.61 -16.43 12.40
N ASN A 567 55.95 -15.14 12.53
CA ASN A 567 57.01 -14.52 11.72
C ASN A 567 56.77 -14.64 10.20
N LYS A 568 55.52 -14.53 9.77
CA LYS A 568 55.09 -14.62 8.37
C LYS A 568 55.24 -16.02 7.76
N ALA A 569 55.26 -17.10 8.58
CA ALA A 569 55.35 -18.48 8.07
C ALA A 569 54.24 -18.84 7.06
N ASN A 570 53.07 -18.21 7.22
CA ASN A 570 51.89 -18.42 6.38
C ASN A 570 51.80 -17.46 5.19
N ASN A 571 52.80 -16.59 4.98
CA ASN A 571 52.82 -15.63 3.89
C ASN A 571 52.76 -16.32 2.52
N GLY A 572 52.12 -15.69 1.53
CA GLY A 572 52.02 -16.19 0.15
C GLY A 572 50.77 -17.01 -0.12
N ILE A 573 49.67 -16.63 0.54
CA ILE A 573 48.32 -17.12 0.11
C ILE A 573 48.09 -16.67 -1.32
N ASP A 574 47.79 -17.62 -2.21
CA ASP A 574 47.78 -17.41 -3.66
C ASP A 574 46.45 -17.63 -4.33
N LYS A 575 45.50 -18.34 -3.70
CA LYS A 575 44.20 -18.62 -4.27
C LYS A 575 43.09 -18.76 -3.23
N ALA A 576 41.85 -18.63 -3.71
CA ALA A 576 40.67 -18.95 -2.97
C ALA A 576 39.89 -20.08 -3.65
N GLU A 577 39.03 -20.75 -2.89
CA GLU A 577 38.19 -21.86 -3.35
C GLU A 577 36.84 -21.82 -2.64
N VAL A 578 35.76 -22.09 -3.38
CA VAL A 578 34.47 -22.39 -2.77
C VAL A 578 34.50 -23.87 -2.39
N VAL A 579 34.61 -24.15 -1.09
CA VAL A 579 34.65 -25.53 -0.56
C VAL A 579 33.35 -26.23 -0.85
N TRP A 580 32.25 -25.59 -0.52
CA TRP A 580 30.92 -26.02 -0.91
C TRP A 580 29.95 -24.82 -0.90
N ALA A 581 28.90 -24.92 -1.74
CA ALA A 581 27.70 -24.08 -1.65
C ALA A 581 26.45 -24.91 -1.88
N ASP A 582 25.39 -24.60 -1.15
CA ASP A 582 24.11 -25.32 -1.26
C ASP A 582 23.25 -24.83 -2.44
N GLU A 583 23.64 -23.73 -3.08
CA GLU A 583 23.09 -23.21 -4.32
C GLU A 583 24.20 -22.94 -5.33
N ALA A 584 23.85 -23.06 -6.62
CA ALA A 584 24.80 -22.81 -7.69
C ALA A 584 25.15 -21.33 -7.84
N ASN A 585 26.38 -21.05 -8.17
CA ASN A 585 26.88 -19.73 -8.57
C ASN A 585 26.72 -18.60 -7.53
N LEU A 586 26.51 -18.94 -6.26
CA LEU A 586 26.42 -17.92 -5.20
C LEU A 586 27.66 -17.06 -5.10
N VAL A 587 28.83 -17.63 -5.38
CA VAL A 587 30.12 -16.98 -5.31
C VAL A 587 30.88 -17.18 -6.61
N THR A 588 31.23 -16.07 -7.25
CA THR A 588 32.13 -16.08 -8.43
C THR A 588 33.51 -15.57 -8.01
N LEU A 589 34.52 -16.41 -8.18
CA LEU A 589 35.91 -16.05 -7.88
C LEU A 589 36.60 -15.51 -9.13
N PRO A 590 37.20 -14.32 -9.08
CA PRO A 590 38.04 -13.85 -10.17
C PRO A 590 39.35 -14.63 -10.22
N THR A 591 40.01 -14.66 -11.38
CA THR A 591 41.32 -15.34 -11.56
C THR A 591 42.35 -14.90 -10.54
N ALA A 592 42.41 -13.59 -10.20
CA ALA A 592 43.20 -13.05 -9.12
C ALA A 592 42.29 -12.75 -7.92
N SER A 593 41.90 -13.77 -7.16
CA SER A 593 41.01 -13.65 -6.01
C SER A 593 41.69 -13.11 -4.76
N ILE A 594 43.00 -13.16 -4.67
CA ILE A 594 43.77 -12.59 -3.54
C ILE A 594 44.45 -11.30 -3.99
N TYR A 595 44.30 -10.25 -3.18
CA TYR A 595 44.98 -8.97 -3.41
C TYR A 595 45.49 -8.42 -2.09
N ARG A 596 46.41 -7.46 -2.17
CA ARG A 596 47.01 -6.80 -0.99
C ARG A 596 46.81 -5.29 -1.10
N ASP A 597 46.49 -4.68 0.01
CA ASP A 597 46.41 -3.21 0.13
C ASP A 597 47.81 -2.56 0.14
N GLY A 598 47.84 -1.22 0.17
CA GLY A 598 49.08 -0.44 0.24
C GLY A 598 49.94 -0.71 1.48
N ASN A 599 49.40 -1.36 2.51
CA ASN A 599 50.08 -1.75 3.73
C ASN A 599 50.51 -3.24 3.72
N GLY A 600 50.32 -3.92 2.59
CA GLY A 600 50.61 -5.34 2.43
C GLY A 600 49.65 -6.28 3.14
N ASN A 601 48.51 -5.80 3.59
CA ASN A 601 47.45 -6.64 4.15
C ASN A 601 46.74 -7.40 3.05
N ALA A 602 46.54 -8.69 3.24
CA ALA A 602 45.91 -9.54 2.24
C ALA A 602 44.40 -9.66 2.43
N PHE A 603 43.70 -9.68 1.30
CA PHE A 603 42.23 -9.85 1.23
C PHE A 603 41.88 -10.89 0.17
N VAL A 604 40.82 -11.62 0.39
CA VAL A 604 40.15 -12.40 -0.64
C VAL A 604 39.00 -11.60 -1.20
N LYS A 605 38.86 -11.50 -2.53
CA LYS A 605 37.76 -10.84 -3.22
C LYS A 605 36.94 -11.82 -4.03
N PHE A 606 35.63 -11.54 -4.12
CA PHE A 606 34.69 -12.34 -4.89
C PHE A 606 33.52 -11.49 -5.38
N GLU A 607 32.79 -11.97 -6.35
CA GLU A 607 31.58 -11.36 -6.89
C GLU A 607 30.37 -12.21 -6.53
N VAL A 608 29.26 -11.54 -6.23
CA VAL A 608 27.92 -12.10 -6.10
C VAL A 608 27.03 -11.44 -7.15
N LYS A 609 26.66 -12.21 -8.17
CA LYS A 609 25.88 -11.69 -9.29
C LYS A 609 24.41 -11.55 -8.96
N LYS A 610 23.77 -10.53 -9.54
CA LYS A 610 22.35 -10.24 -9.32
C LYS A 610 21.44 -11.39 -9.72
N GLU A 611 21.73 -12.03 -10.82
CA GLU A 611 20.98 -13.16 -11.35
C GLU A 611 21.14 -14.45 -10.54
N ASP A 612 22.25 -14.59 -9.83
CA ASP A 612 22.59 -15.81 -9.10
C ASP A 612 22.29 -15.76 -7.60
N ILE A 613 22.17 -14.55 -7.02
CA ILE A 613 21.95 -14.40 -5.58
C ILE A 613 20.55 -14.90 -5.19
N LYS A 614 20.51 -15.75 -4.19
CA LYS A 614 19.32 -16.27 -3.51
C LYS A 614 19.69 -16.78 -2.13
N SER A 615 18.68 -17.06 -1.31
CA SER A 615 18.90 -17.65 0.02
C SER A 615 19.74 -18.92 -0.07
N GLY A 616 20.82 -18.97 0.68
CA GLY A 616 21.73 -20.11 0.63
C GLY A 616 22.99 -19.90 1.47
N ASN A 617 23.92 -20.84 1.35
CA ASN A 617 25.16 -20.89 2.13
C ASN A 617 26.33 -21.29 1.25
N ALA A 618 27.50 -20.71 1.52
CA ALA A 618 28.74 -21.14 0.92
C ALA A 618 29.88 -21.09 1.95
N VAL A 619 30.87 -21.95 1.79
CA VAL A 619 32.12 -21.90 2.52
C VAL A 619 33.22 -21.51 1.55
N LEU A 620 33.83 -20.35 1.83
CA LEU A 620 34.93 -19.81 1.07
C LEU A 620 36.26 -20.06 1.84
N ALA A 621 37.23 -20.69 1.20
CA ALA A 621 38.51 -20.95 1.78
C ALA A 621 39.65 -20.22 1.04
N VAL A 622 40.75 -19.89 1.76
CA VAL A 622 41.98 -19.39 1.15
C VAL A 622 43.08 -20.40 1.31
N LYS A 623 43.93 -20.50 0.30
CA LYS A 623 44.95 -21.56 0.17
C LYS A 623 46.32 -20.98 -0.20
N LYS A 624 47.33 -21.72 0.24
CA LYS A 624 48.71 -21.60 -0.23
C LYS A 624 49.04 -22.91 -0.93
N GLY A 625 49.20 -22.84 -2.22
CA GLY A 625 49.25 -24.07 -3.01
C GLY A 625 47.98 -24.90 -2.86
N ASN A 626 48.09 -26.12 -2.35
CA ASN A 626 46.96 -27.03 -2.09
C ASN A 626 46.48 -27.04 -0.64
N THR A 627 47.12 -26.35 0.26
CA THR A 627 46.80 -26.35 1.69
C THR A 627 45.84 -25.20 2.01
N THR A 628 44.71 -25.48 2.62
CA THR A 628 43.79 -24.49 3.13
C THR A 628 44.34 -23.91 4.43
N LEU A 629 44.41 -22.58 4.53
CA LEU A 629 44.85 -21.89 5.71
C LEU A 629 43.72 -21.42 6.60
N TRP A 630 42.63 -21.00 6.01
CA TRP A 630 41.42 -20.59 6.73
C TRP A 630 40.22 -20.61 5.81
N SER A 631 38.99 -20.49 6.40
CA SER A 631 37.72 -20.49 5.68
C SER A 631 36.68 -19.66 6.43
N TRP A 632 35.71 -19.16 5.71
CA TRP A 632 34.59 -18.39 6.20
C TRP A 632 33.27 -18.94 5.68
N HIS A 633 32.22 -18.81 6.47
CA HIS A 633 30.84 -19.05 6.09
C HIS A 633 30.26 -17.77 5.46
N LEU A 634 29.74 -17.84 4.26
CA LEU A 634 28.95 -16.82 3.60
C LEU A 634 27.48 -17.24 3.67
N TRP A 635 26.69 -16.45 4.39
CA TRP A 635 25.25 -16.70 4.55
C TRP A 635 24.47 -15.70 3.69
N PHE A 636 23.85 -16.18 2.60
CA PHE A 636 23.06 -15.37 1.68
C PHE A 636 21.66 -15.24 2.23
N ALA A 637 21.37 -14.11 2.82
CA ALA A 637 20.11 -13.81 3.50
C ALA A 637 19.90 -12.30 3.58
N PRO A 638 18.65 -11.82 3.72
CA PRO A 638 18.40 -10.42 4.03
C PRO A 638 19.11 -10.00 5.34
N ALA A 639 19.48 -8.73 5.44
CA ALA A 639 20.22 -8.23 6.61
C ALA A 639 19.43 -8.37 7.92
N GLU A 640 18.12 -8.41 7.83
CA GLU A 640 17.17 -8.55 8.94
C GLU A 640 17.31 -9.88 9.70
N VAL A 641 18.02 -10.88 9.14
CA VAL A 641 18.31 -12.13 9.88
C VAL A 641 19.14 -11.89 11.13
N LEU A 642 19.84 -10.77 11.19
CA LEU A 642 20.62 -10.31 12.36
C LEU A 642 19.82 -9.37 13.28
N ASN A 643 18.54 -9.11 13.01
CA ASN A 643 17.68 -8.38 13.94
C ASN A 643 17.61 -9.11 15.28
N LYS A 644 17.68 -8.34 16.35
CA LYS A 644 17.77 -8.85 17.71
C LYS A 644 16.38 -9.09 18.28
N ILE A 645 16.10 -10.32 18.70
CA ILE A 645 14.89 -10.68 19.42
C ILE A 645 15.25 -10.89 20.90
N PRO A 646 14.82 -9.99 21.79
CA PRO A 646 15.11 -10.11 23.22
C PRO A 646 14.29 -11.26 23.84
N VAL A 647 14.97 -12.20 24.45
CA VAL A 647 14.39 -13.33 25.19
C VAL A 647 14.86 -13.27 26.62
N THR A 648 13.90 -13.25 27.55
CA THR A 648 14.18 -13.30 28.98
C THR A 648 14.27 -14.76 29.43
N ASN A 649 15.42 -15.17 29.92
CA ASN A 649 15.61 -16.52 30.45
C ASN A 649 14.91 -16.71 31.81
N LYS A 650 14.95 -17.93 32.34
CA LYS A 650 14.34 -18.26 33.65
C LYS A 650 14.95 -17.47 34.81
N GLN A 651 16.22 -17.06 34.70
CA GLN A 651 16.93 -16.31 35.73
C GLN A 651 16.71 -14.78 35.61
N GLY A 652 15.84 -14.32 34.67
CA GLY A 652 15.53 -12.90 34.45
C GLY A 652 16.54 -12.17 33.59
N LYS A 653 17.56 -12.86 33.04
CA LYS A 653 18.54 -12.26 32.12
C LYS A 653 18.01 -12.22 30.70
N VAL A 654 18.22 -11.10 30.00
CA VAL A 654 17.82 -10.93 28.60
C VAL A 654 18.97 -11.36 27.67
N TYR A 655 18.66 -12.23 26.73
CA TYR A 655 19.53 -12.62 25.63
C TYR A 655 18.91 -12.16 24.31
N ASN A 656 19.64 -11.41 23.51
CA ASN A 656 19.18 -10.89 22.23
C ASN A 656 19.57 -11.88 21.11
N PHE A 657 18.70 -12.82 20.82
CA PHE A 657 18.91 -13.78 19.74
C PHE A 657 18.81 -13.13 18.36
N ALA A 658 19.60 -13.61 17.41
CA ALA A 658 19.38 -13.32 16.00
C ALA A 658 17.98 -13.82 15.56
N SER A 659 17.38 -13.17 14.59
CA SER A 659 16.02 -13.54 14.15
C SER A 659 15.93 -14.92 13.51
N GLU A 660 17.04 -15.43 12.97
CA GLU A 660 17.14 -16.76 12.39
C GLU A 660 18.38 -17.53 12.90
N PRO A 661 18.37 -18.89 12.88
CA PRO A 661 19.56 -19.68 13.09
C PRO A 661 20.60 -19.44 11.99
N LEU A 662 21.89 -19.63 12.29
CA LEU A 662 22.97 -19.49 11.31
C LEU A 662 22.69 -20.34 10.07
N GLY A 663 22.80 -19.72 8.92
CA GLY A 663 22.65 -20.38 7.64
C GLY A 663 21.24 -20.89 7.36
N TRP A 664 20.21 -20.38 8.05
CA TRP A 664 18.84 -20.75 7.74
C TRP A 664 18.49 -20.44 6.29
N LYS A 665 18.01 -21.45 5.60
CA LYS A 665 17.56 -21.39 4.21
C LYS A 665 16.17 -21.99 4.12
N PRO A 666 15.12 -21.20 3.82
CA PRO A 666 13.78 -21.73 3.63
C PRO A 666 13.71 -22.56 2.33
N ASP A 667 13.13 -23.75 2.42
CA ASP A 667 12.78 -24.59 1.26
C ASP A 667 11.39 -24.25 0.75
N VAL A 668 10.41 -24.24 1.65
CA VAL A 668 9.04 -23.85 1.39
C VAL A 668 8.61 -22.87 2.47
N TRP A 669 8.48 -21.62 2.10
CA TRP A 669 7.96 -20.59 2.99
C TRP A 669 6.77 -19.91 2.33
N ARG A 670 5.58 -20.23 2.81
CA ARG A 670 4.31 -19.72 2.30
C ARG A 670 3.52 -19.11 3.43
N GLY A 671 2.96 -17.96 3.19
CA GLY A 671 2.20 -17.23 4.18
C GLY A 671 1.61 -15.95 3.61
N THR A 672 1.10 -15.12 4.48
CA THR A 672 0.58 -13.79 4.08
C THR A 672 1.72 -12.89 3.61
N PRO A 673 1.47 -11.98 2.65
CA PRO A 673 2.47 -11.00 2.21
C PRO A 673 2.78 -9.93 3.27
N TYR A 674 2.06 -9.93 4.37
CA TYR A 674 2.19 -9.06 5.54
C TYR A 674 2.49 -9.90 6.79
N SER A 675 3.30 -9.35 7.70
CA SER A 675 3.78 -10.03 8.91
C SER A 675 2.98 -9.70 10.18
N SER A 676 2.16 -8.65 10.14
CA SER A 676 1.27 -8.22 11.23
C SER A 676 -0.17 -8.23 10.77
N PRO A 677 -1.16 -8.32 11.66
CA PRO A 677 -2.56 -8.20 11.26
C PRO A 677 -2.80 -6.94 10.45
N ARG A 678 -3.54 -7.06 9.35
CA ARG A 678 -3.96 -5.91 8.56
C ARG A 678 -5.37 -5.52 8.96
N SER A 679 -5.58 -4.23 9.14
CA SER A 679 -6.86 -3.68 9.54
C SER A 679 -7.28 -2.56 8.61
N VAL A 680 -8.59 -2.41 8.46
CA VAL A 680 -9.19 -1.24 7.82
C VAL A 680 -10.28 -0.69 8.73
N LYS A 681 -10.21 0.59 8.99
CA LYS A 681 -11.28 1.33 9.65
C LYS A 681 -12.24 1.86 8.58
N ILE A 682 -13.52 1.60 8.76
CA ILE A 682 -14.61 2.01 7.88
C ILE A 682 -15.40 3.08 8.63
N LYS A 683 -15.36 4.30 8.13
CA LYS A 683 -16.08 5.42 8.73
C LYS A 683 -17.51 5.43 8.20
N VAL A 684 -18.46 5.39 9.10
CA VAL A 684 -19.88 5.60 8.81
C VAL A 684 -20.33 6.94 9.37
N GLU A 685 -21.26 7.58 8.68
CA GLU A 685 -21.72 8.91 9.02
C GLU A 685 -23.24 8.99 8.87
N GLN A 686 -23.94 9.61 9.80
CA GLN A 686 -25.35 9.93 9.64
C GLN A 686 -25.54 10.95 8.51
N GLU A 687 -26.60 10.81 7.74
CA GLU A 687 -26.90 11.76 6.67
C GLU A 687 -27.38 13.12 7.22
N ILE A 688 -27.88 13.14 8.44
CA ILE A 688 -28.37 14.34 9.10
C ILE A 688 -27.33 14.86 10.09
N ALA A 689 -27.02 16.16 10.06
CA ALA A 689 -26.16 16.80 11.02
C ALA A 689 -26.94 17.32 12.23
N ASN A 690 -26.39 17.18 13.41
CA ASN A 690 -26.84 17.85 14.63
C ASN A 690 -26.08 19.19 14.75
N ALA A 691 -26.78 20.30 14.62
CA ALA A 691 -26.18 21.65 14.66
C ALA A 691 -24.96 21.82 13.74
N GLY A 692 -25.03 21.24 12.54
CA GLY A 692 -23.92 21.32 11.58
C GLY A 692 -22.89 20.20 11.67
N VAL A 693 -22.93 19.38 12.72
CA VAL A 693 -22.00 18.26 12.92
C VAL A 693 -22.72 16.93 12.71
N LYS A 694 -22.26 16.14 11.77
CA LYS A 694 -22.76 14.79 11.54
C LYS A 694 -22.12 13.82 12.51
N GLN A 695 -22.93 12.92 13.09
CA GLN A 695 -22.41 11.83 13.91
C GLN A 695 -21.63 10.86 13.05
N GLN A 696 -20.48 10.42 13.56
CA GLN A 696 -19.61 9.46 12.90
C GLN A 696 -19.32 8.30 13.85
N ALA A 697 -19.21 7.11 13.31
CA ALA A 697 -18.75 5.91 14.01
C ALA A 697 -17.80 5.12 13.10
N VAL A 698 -17.08 4.17 13.69
CA VAL A 698 -16.06 3.41 12.96
C VAL A 698 -16.27 1.91 13.19
N VAL A 699 -16.31 1.17 12.10
CA VAL A 699 -16.20 -0.30 12.10
C VAL A 699 -14.76 -0.64 11.70
N THR A 700 -14.12 -1.52 12.46
CA THR A 700 -12.79 -2.05 12.15
C THR A 700 -12.90 -3.49 11.68
N ILE A 701 -12.38 -3.78 10.50
CA ILE A 701 -12.24 -5.14 9.97
C ILE A 701 -10.78 -5.51 10.03
N THR A 702 -10.47 -6.63 10.69
CA THR A 702 -9.10 -7.11 10.88
C THR A 702 -8.94 -8.52 10.33
N GLN A 703 -7.87 -8.74 9.59
CA GLN A 703 -7.45 -10.05 9.12
C GLN A 703 -6.03 -10.34 9.63
N ASN A 704 -5.88 -11.42 10.39
CA ASN A 704 -4.61 -11.83 11.00
C ASN A 704 -3.60 -12.24 9.92
N ALA A 705 -2.33 -11.94 10.17
CA ALA A 705 -1.23 -12.55 9.44
C ALA A 705 -1.12 -14.04 9.77
N GLY A 706 -0.48 -14.80 8.89
CA GLY A 706 -0.26 -16.22 9.19
C GLY A 706 0.73 -16.87 8.23
N ILE A 707 1.26 -17.97 8.71
CA ILE A 707 2.17 -18.84 7.96
C ILE A 707 1.39 -20.10 7.60
N GLU A 708 1.33 -20.39 6.30
CA GLU A 708 0.75 -21.63 5.83
C GLU A 708 1.74 -22.79 5.98
N LYS A 709 3.00 -22.52 5.64
CA LYS A 709 4.11 -23.46 5.83
C LYS A 709 5.43 -22.67 5.89
N ASN A 710 6.28 -23.08 6.82
CA ASN A 710 7.65 -22.56 6.91
C ASN A 710 8.58 -23.73 7.20
N SER A 711 9.16 -24.31 6.15
CA SER A 711 10.15 -25.35 6.24
C SER A 711 11.46 -24.93 5.61
N GLY A 712 12.56 -25.46 6.12
CA GLY A 712 13.89 -25.12 5.65
C GLY A 712 14.97 -25.91 6.39
N ALA A 713 16.20 -25.51 6.16
CA ALA A 713 17.36 -26.09 6.81
C ALA A 713 18.28 -25.02 7.36
N ALA A 714 18.87 -25.25 8.51
CA ALA A 714 20.00 -24.46 9.03
C ALA A 714 21.31 -25.15 8.70
N THR A 715 22.41 -24.41 8.72
CA THR A 715 23.73 -25.02 8.69
C THR A 715 24.04 -25.71 10.02
N MET A 716 24.76 -26.82 9.95
CA MET A 716 25.11 -27.69 11.09
C MET A 716 26.58 -27.53 11.43
N TYR A 717 26.90 -27.47 12.72
CA TYR A 717 28.27 -27.31 13.24
C TYR A 717 28.61 -28.44 14.19
N GLN A 718 29.81 -29.01 14.06
CA GLN A 718 30.37 -29.84 15.14
C GLN A 718 30.84 -28.92 16.26
N TRP A 719 30.62 -29.31 17.52
CA TRP A 719 30.93 -28.43 18.65
C TRP A 719 32.40 -27.98 18.66
N GLY A 720 32.58 -26.68 18.75
CA GLY A 720 33.92 -26.07 18.75
C GLY A 720 34.46 -25.73 17.36
N ARG A 721 33.80 -26.08 16.28
CA ARG A 721 34.19 -25.75 14.89
C ARG A 721 33.56 -24.47 14.38
N LYS A 722 34.30 -23.75 13.55
CA LYS A 722 33.83 -22.55 12.85
C LYS A 722 33.13 -22.83 11.51
N ASP A 723 33.39 -24.03 10.92
CA ASP A 723 32.93 -24.32 9.56
C ASP A 723 31.60 -25.08 9.58
N PRO A 724 30.62 -24.60 8.79
CA PRO A 724 29.31 -25.21 8.69
C PRO A 724 29.25 -26.38 7.71
N PHE A 725 28.21 -27.21 7.87
CA PHE A 725 27.80 -28.26 6.96
C PHE A 725 26.35 -28.02 6.52
N PRO A 726 25.97 -28.45 5.30
CA PRO A 726 24.59 -28.32 4.84
C PRO A 726 23.62 -29.03 5.78
N GLY A 727 22.46 -28.45 6.07
CA GLY A 727 21.34 -29.07 6.78
C GLY A 727 20.50 -29.96 5.89
N SER A 728 21.12 -30.73 5.01
CA SER A 728 20.45 -31.66 4.12
C SER A 728 21.39 -32.82 3.71
N ASN A 729 20.82 -33.89 3.18
CA ASN A 729 21.60 -34.98 2.58
C ASN A 729 21.87 -34.79 1.09
N LEU A 730 21.29 -33.77 0.49
CA LEU A 730 21.57 -33.46 -0.91
C LEU A 730 23.02 -33.03 -1.09
N PRO A 731 23.68 -33.40 -2.18
CA PRO A 731 24.99 -32.89 -2.47
C PRO A 731 24.97 -31.38 -2.66
N PRO A 732 26.01 -30.66 -2.24
CA PRO A 732 26.16 -29.25 -2.57
C PRO A 732 26.05 -29.01 -4.07
N LYS A 733 25.54 -27.83 -4.46
CA LYS A 733 25.41 -27.44 -5.87
C LYS A 733 26.76 -26.99 -6.45
N GLN A 734 27.70 -26.59 -5.59
CA GLN A 734 29.06 -26.26 -5.95
C GLN A 734 30.01 -26.82 -4.88
N GLY A 735 31.18 -27.30 -5.28
CA GLY A 735 32.14 -27.96 -4.40
C GLY A 735 31.65 -29.30 -3.87
N SER A 736 32.23 -29.75 -2.74
CA SER A 736 31.86 -31.01 -2.13
C SER A 736 32.12 -31.03 -0.63
N ILE A 737 31.43 -31.95 0.05
CA ILE A 737 31.69 -32.28 1.45
C ILE A 737 32.03 -33.79 1.58
N ASN A 738 32.95 -34.09 2.49
CA ASN A 738 33.17 -35.48 2.92
C ASN A 738 32.38 -35.72 4.22
N ARG A 739 31.31 -36.53 4.13
CA ARG A 739 30.42 -36.81 5.28
C ARG A 739 31.01 -37.78 6.31
N ASN A 740 32.06 -38.50 5.92
CA ASN A 740 32.69 -39.50 6.74
C ASN A 740 34.21 -39.38 6.54
N ALA A 741 34.77 -38.39 7.21
CA ALA A 741 36.20 -38.11 7.17
C ALA A 741 37.03 -38.93 8.20
N GLY A 742 36.40 -39.93 8.86
CA GLY A 742 37.02 -40.72 9.92
C GLY A 742 37.00 -40.00 11.25
N ASP A 743 37.74 -40.53 12.22
CA ASP A 743 37.77 -40.07 13.62
C ASP A 743 38.99 -39.23 14.00
N GLN A 744 39.80 -38.85 12.99
CA GLN A 744 41.04 -38.06 13.19
C GLN A 744 40.74 -36.55 13.27
N ILE A 745 40.00 -36.15 14.27
CA ILE A 745 39.52 -34.77 14.44
C ILE A 745 40.54 -33.92 15.18
N TYR A 746 41.62 -33.54 14.48
CA TYR A 746 42.67 -32.66 15.03
C TYR A 746 42.48 -31.21 14.58
N MET A 747 42.94 -30.23 15.35
CA MET A 747 42.79 -28.82 15.00
C MET A 747 43.30 -28.51 13.61
N GLN A 748 44.48 -29.04 13.25
CA GLN A 748 45.04 -28.85 11.89
C GLN A 748 44.08 -29.43 10.83
N ASN A 749 43.62 -30.67 11.06
CA ASN A 749 42.73 -31.35 10.10
C ASN A 749 41.43 -30.59 9.87
N VAL A 750 40.81 -30.08 10.93
CA VAL A 750 39.56 -29.33 10.78
C VAL A 750 39.71 -27.96 10.11
N ILE A 751 40.87 -27.30 10.31
CA ILE A 751 41.15 -26.02 9.63
C ILE A 751 41.49 -26.25 8.15
N GLN A 752 42.36 -27.24 7.85
CA GLN A 752 42.76 -27.57 6.49
C GLN A 752 41.62 -28.19 5.66
N ASN A 753 40.63 -28.80 6.26
CA ASN A 753 39.55 -29.51 5.60
C ASN A 753 38.17 -29.00 6.09
N PRO A 754 37.79 -27.80 5.75
CA PRO A 754 36.51 -27.22 6.22
C PRO A 754 35.27 -28.00 5.74
N GLY A 755 35.37 -28.73 4.63
CA GLY A 755 34.30 -29.58 4.10
C GLY A 755 34.27 -31.00 4.64
N PHE A 756 35.15 -31.39 5.61
CA PHE A 756 35.22 -32.74 6.18
C PHE A 756 34.42 -32.84 7.47
N PHE A 757 33.39 -33.67 7.49
CA PHE A 757 32.63 -34.03 8.67
C PHE A 757 33.28 -35.27 9.33
N TYR A 758 33.77 -35.09 10.52
CA TYR A 758 34.46 -36.14 11.27
C TYR A 758 33.42 -36.94 12.09
N ILE A 759 33.56 -38.22 12.14
CA ILE A 759 32.67 -39.16 12.83
C ILE A 759 33.27 -39.65 14.14
N THR A 760 32.46 -40.28 14.98
CA THR A 760 32.84 -40.65 16.33
C THR A 760 33.90 -41.76 16.38
N GLY A 761 34.00 -42.62 15.39
CA GLY A 761 34.93 -43.76 15.39
C GLY A 761 34.84 -44.62 16.65
N THR A 762 35.97 -45.05 17.10
CA THR A 762 36.11 -45.80 18.39
C THR A 762 36.21 -44.87 19.63
N ASN A 763 36.37 -43.58 19.41
CA ASN A 763 36.57 -42.60 20.46
C ASN A 763 35.47 -41.52 20.31
N ASN A 764 34.55 -41.38 21.18
CA ASN A 764 33.50 -40.37 21.21
C ASN A 764 34.05 -38.91 21.25
N ALA A 765 35.07 -38.65 20.41
CA ALA A 765 35.97 -37.52 20.52
C ALA A 765 35.34 -36.27 19.92
N GLY A 766 35.50 -35.16 20.59
CA GLY A 766 35.33 -33.81 20.03
C GLY A 766 36.61 -33.34 19.33
N ILE A 767 36.77 -32.02 19.11
CA ILE A 767 37.95 -31.44 18.49
C ILE A 767 39.14 -31.57 19.42
N ILE A 768 40.16 -32.25 18.93
CA ILE A 768 41.37 -32.66 19.66
C ILE A 768 42.57 -31.90 19.10
N ASN A 769 43.42 -31.39 19.95
CA ASN A 769 44.74 -30.94 19.55
C ASN A 769 45.75 -32.10 19.71
N THR A 770 46.46 -32.41 18.63
CA THR A 770 47.66 -33.22 18.75
C THR A 770 48.81 -32.50 18.10
N ASN A 771 49.78 -32.16 18.87
CA ASN A 771 51.12 -32.10 18.33
C ASN A 771 51.64 -33.55 18.15
N ALA A 772 52.26 -33.82 17.01
CA ALA A 772 52.83 -35.12 16.71
C ALA A 772 53.70 -35.59 17.91
N GLY A 773 53.36 -36.70 18.52
CA GLY A 773 54.06 -37.29 19.63
C GLY A 773 53.37 -37.22 20.99
N LEU A 774 52.28 -36.51 21.12
CA LEU A 774 51.46 -36.49 22.35
C LEU A 774 50.24 -37.40 22.21
N THR A 775 49.91 -38.13 23.28
CA THR A 775 48.74 -38.97 23.34
C THR A 775 47.46 -38.29 22.91
N LYS A 776 46.69 -38.94 22.15
CA LYS A 776 45.54 -38.67 21.29
C LYS A 776 44.45 -37.72 21.76
N TYR A 777 44.39 -37.21 22.99
CA TYR A 777 43.10 -36.82 23.53
C TYR A 777 43.18 -35.54 24.38
N TYR A 778 43.15 -34.35 23.72
CA TYR A 778 42.88 -33.08 24.41
C TYR A 778 41.51 -32.56 24.03
N TYR A 779 40.61 -32.52 24.96
CA TYR A 779 39.19 -32.09 24.75
C TYR A 779 39.03 -30.69 25.32
N PHE A 780 39.33 -29.68 24.51
CA PHE A 780 39.25 -28.30 24.95
C PHE A 780 37.83 -27.87 25.25
N TYR A 781 37.67 -27.09 26.34
CA TYR A 781 36.41 -26.52 26.78
C TYR A 781 36.17 -25.14 26.22
N ASN A 782 37.23 -24.41 25.89
CA ASN A 782 37.17 -22.99 25.55
C ASN A 782 37.17 -22.71 24.04
N LEU A 783 36.75 -23.63 23.20
CA LEU A 783 36.81 -23.47 21.73
C LEU A 783 35.90 -22.36 21.22
N TRP A 784 34.70 -22.17 21.79
CA TRP A 784 33.80 -21.11 21.40
C TRP A 784 33.72 -19.97 22.40
N SER A 785 34.07 -20.19 23.65
CA SER A 785 34.12 -19.16 24.69
C SER A 785 35.42 -19.28 25.52
N MET A 786 36.20 -18.20 25.48
CA MET A 786 37.44 -18.14 26.24
C MET A 786 37.24 -18.31 27.76
N ASN A 787 36.03 -18.00 28.25
CA ASN A 787 35.69 -18.12 29.67
C ASN A 787 35.34 -19.54 30.11
N ASN A 788 35.14 -20.47 29.18
CA ASN A 788 34.82 -21.85 29.50
C ASN A 788 36.07 -22.59 30.01
N ARG A 789 36.21 -22.74 31.32
CA ARG A 789 37.35 -23.37 31.99
C ARG A 789 37.06 -24.71 32.57
N THR A 790 35.79 -24.95 32.88
CA THR A 790 35.26 -26.17 33.48
C THR A 790 34.05 -26.66 32.72
N ALA A 791 33.78 -27.95 32.83
CA ALA A 791 32.52 -28.51 32.30
C ALA A 791 31.32 -28.03 33.11
N SER A 792 30.23 -27.75 32.42
CA SER A 792 28.97 -27.35 33.07
C SER A 792 28.30 -28.46 33.81
N GLY A 793 28.44 -29.69 33.35
CA GLY A 793 27.73 -30.83 33.90
C GLY A 793 26.26 -30.96 33.39
N LEU A 794 25.67 -32.11 33.60
CA LEU A 794 24.31 -32.39 33.16
C LEU A 794 23.29 -31.59 33.97
N ASN A 795 22.33 -30.96 33.29
CA ASN A 795 21.27 -30.16 33.88
C ASN A 795 21.76 -28.95 34.71
N GLN A 796 22.98 -28.52 34.49
CA GLN A 796 23.55 -27.35 35.17
C GLN A 796 23.51 -26.13 34.28
N ILE A 797 23.14 -24.99 34.86
CA ILE A 797 23.05 -23.72 34.17
C ILE A 797 24.42 -23.04 34.22
N ASN A 798 24.96 -22.69 33.10
CA ASN A 798 26.15 -21.87 33.01
C ASN A 798 25.80 -20.40 32.69
N ASN A 799 25.98 -19.54 33.69
CA ASN A 799 25.76 -18.11 33.57
C ASN A 799 27.05 -17.32 33.23
N THR A 800 28.15 -18.00 32.97
CA THR A 800 29.41 -17.36 32.63
C THR A 800 29.25 -16.60 31.30
N PRO A 801 29.61 -15.32 31.24
CA PRO A 801 29.55 -14.57 29.99
C PRO A 801 30.43 -15.22 28.93
N VAL A 802 29.89 -15.35 27.72
CA VAL A 802 30.64 -15.85 26.57
C VAL A 802 31.65 -14.77 26.13
N VAL A 803 32.90 -15.17 25.98
CA VAL A 803 33.94 -14.37 25.34
C VAL A 803 34.29 -15.05 24.03
N LYS A 804 33.84 -14.47 22.96
CA LYS A 804 33.89 -15.01 21.60
C LYS A 804 35.34 -15.28 21.17
N THR A 805 35.62 -16.48 20.70
CA THR A 805 36.90 -16.91 20.18
C THR A 805 36.98 -16.77 18.65
N ILE A 806 38.20 -17.02 18.09
CA ILE A 806 38.40 -17.12 16.65
C ILE A 806 37.71 -18.35 16.01
N TYR A 807 37.28 -19.36 16.80
CA TYR A 807 36.56 -20.52 16.26
C TYR A 807 35.06 -20.41 16.42
N ASP A 808 34.53 -19.35 17.04
CA ASP A 808 33.09 -19.12 17.09
C ASP A 808 32.55 -18.87 15.66
N PRO A 809 31.49 -19.60 15.25
CA PRO A 809 30.96 -19.49 13.88
C PRO A 809 30.07 -18.27 13.63
N SER A 810 29.76 -17.48 14.65
CA SER A 810 28.76 -16.43 14.58
C SER A 810 29.24 -15.19 13.81
N PRO A 811 28.32 -14.41 13.23
CA PRO A 811 28.62 -13.13 12.60
C PRO A 811 29.21 -12.08 13.56
N VAL A 812 29.68 -10.98 13.00
CA VAL A 812 30.12 -9.80 13.77
C VAL A 812 29.02 -9.35 14.73
N GLY A 813 29.39 -9.10 16.01
CA GLY A 813 28.48 -8.63 17.05
C GLY A 813 27.55 -9.71 17.64
N PHE A 814 27.78 -10.98 17.27
CA PHE A 814 27.08 -12.13 17.79
C PHE A 814 28.04 -13.23 18.22
N SER A 815 27.62 -14.08 19.16
CA SER A 815 28.35 -15.23 19.63
C SER A 815 27.42 -16.44 19.82
N VAL A 816 27.97 -17.64 19.87
CA VAL A 816 27.24 -18.83 20.31
C VAL A 816 26.79 -18.61 21.77
N PRO A 817 25.50 -18.78 22.13
CA PRO A 817 25.02 -18.47 23.46
C PRO A 817 25.56 -19.44 24.53
N SER A 818 25.54 -19.03 25.81
CA SER A 818 25.62 -20.00 26.93
C SER A 818 24.30 -20.79 27.03
N ASN A 819 24.33 -21.96 27.68
CA ASN A 819 23.13 -22.78 27.85
C ASN A 819 22.04 -22.08 28.68
N ALA A 820 22.43 -21.15 29.56
CA ALA A 820 21.50 -20.32 30.30
C ALA A 820 20.53 -19.55 29.42
N ALA A 821 20.92 -19.24 28.17
CA ALA A 821 20.08 -18.48 27.23
C ALA A 821 18.79 -19.24 26.86
N PHE A 822 18.80 -20.56 26.94
CA PHE A 822 17.68 -21.41 26.53
C PHE A 822 16.68 -21.70 27.65
N THR A 823 17.01 -21.35 28.92
CA THR A 823 16.19 -21.70 30.07
C THR A 823 14.83 -21.00 30.14
N GLY A 824 14.62 -19.95 29.31
CA GLY A 824 13.32 -19.27 29.16
C GLY A 824 12.27 -20.07 28.37
N PHE A 825 12.66 -21.14 27.69
CA PHE A 825 11.73 -21.91 26.82
C PHE A 825 10.94 -23.02 27.56
N THR A 826 11.22 -23.23 28.83
CA THR A 826 10.38 -24.01 29.73
C THR A 826 10.03 -23.19 30.97
N ALA A 827 8.86 -23.45 31.57
CA ALA A 827 8.34 -22.68 32.72
C ALA A 827 9.24 -22.75 33.95
N ASN A 828 9.91 -23.87 34.17
CA ASN A 828 10.82 -24.10 35.30
C ASN A 828 12.32 -23.91 34.94
N GLY A 829 12.62 -23.71 33.67
CA GLY A 829 14.00 -23.56 33.15
C GLY A 829 14.78 -24.86 33.04
N LEU A 830 14.12 -26.02 33.22
CA LEU A 830 14.70 -27.35 33.20
C LEU A 830 14.22 -28.18 32.02
N ASN A 831 14.92 -29.29 31.77
CA ASN A 831 14.54 -30.27 30.78
C ASN A 831 13.14 -30.84 31.06
N GLU A 832 12.35 -31.05 30.01
CA GLU A 832 10.98 -31.61 30.08
C GLU A 832 10.00 -30.78 30.97
N GLY A 833 10.31 -29.52 31.25
CA GLY A 833 9.37 -28.62 31.90
C GLY A 833 8.24 -28.22 30.94
N THR A 834 7.15 -27.67 31.49
CA THR A 834 6.06 -27.12 30.67
C THR A 834 6.63 -26.17 29.65
N MET A 835 6.36 -26.41 28.38
CA MET A 835 6.88 -25.59 27.28
C MET A 835 6.27 -24.19 27.29
N ASN A 836 7.09 -23.19 27.00
CA ASN A 836 6.68 -21.77 26.91
C ASN A 836 6.42 -21.40 25.45
N VAL A 837 5.48 -22.09 24.81
CA VAL A 837 5.18 -21.96 23.40
C VAL A 837 3.97 -21.05 23.14
N ASP A 838 3.95 -20.43 21.95
CA ASP A 838 2.82 -19.66 21.42
C ASP A 838 1.81 -20.59 20.78
N GLY A 839 0.71 -20.83 21.47
CA GLY A 839 -0.33 -21.72 21.02
C GLY A 839 -0.32 -23.09 21.71
N THR A 840 -0.86 -24.08 21.02
CA THR A 840 -0.97 -25.45 21.52
C THR A 840 0.24 -26.30 21.10
N ASP A 841 0.56 -27.31 21.87
CA ASP A 841 1.52 -28.38 21.55
C ASP A 841 1.01 -29.25 20.40
N ASP A 842 0.29 -28.66 19.45
CA ASP A 842 -0.33 -29.38 18.34
C ASP A 842 0.74 -29.81 17.34
N GLN A 843 0.80 -31.11 17.11
CA GLN A 843 1.71 -31.69 16.13
C GLN A 843 1.52 -31.10 14.73
N ALA A 844 0.29 -30.74 14.34
CA ALA A 844 0.00 -30.12 13.07
C ALA A 844 0.56 -28.69 13.01
N ALA A 845 0.43 -27.91 14.08
CA ALA A 845 1.02 -26.58 14.18
C ALA A 845 2.54 -26.63 14.15
N TYR A 846 3.16 -27.57 14.85
CA TYR A 846 4.60 -27.80 14.82
C TYR A 846 5.10 -28.15 13.42
N ALA A 847 4.43 -29.05 12.69
CA ALA A 847 4.78 -29.40 11.32
C ALA A 847 4.58 -28.24 10.33
N THR A 848 3.56 -27.40 10.56
CA THR A 848 3.28 -26.21 9.73
C THR A 848 4.36 -25.15 9.93
N GLN A 849 4.75 -24.89 11.18
CA GLN A 849 5.77 -23.90 11.54
C GLN A 849 7.20 -24.45 11.45
N TYR A 850 7.34 -25.76 11.20
CA TYR A 850 8.63 -26.45 11.17
C TYR A 850 9.43 -26.32 12.46
N GLY A 851 8.76 -26.31 13.62
CA GLY A 851 9.35 -26.15 14.95
C GLY A 851 8.42 -25.45 15.93
N HIS A 852 8.98 -24.97 17.04
CA HIS A 852 8.24 -24.22 18.03
C HIS A 852 8.36 -22.71 17.87
N VAL A 853 7.27 -22.01 18.19
CA VAL A 853 7.22 -20.57 18.42
C VAL A 853 7.10 -20.34 19.92
N PHE A 854 8.18 -19.90 20.54
CA PHE A 854 8.25 -19.65 21.98
C PHE A 854 7.89 -18.21 22.33
N TRP A 855 7.27 -18.03 23.49
CA TRP A 855 7.17 -16.70 24.09
C TRP A 855 8.54 -16.20 24.54
N THR A 856 8.83 -14.93 24.31
CA THR A 856 10.13 -14.31 24.64
C THR A 856 10.20 -13.81 26.08
N ASN A 857 9.06 -13.72 26.74
CA ASN A 857 8.94 -13.20 28.11
C ASN A 857 7.70 -13.76 28.82
N SER A 858 7.62 -13.56 30.12
CA SER A 858 6.50 -14.01 30.97
C SER A 858 5.19 -13.26 30.70
N THR A 859 5.23 -12.07 30.10
CA THR A 859 4.04 -11.28 29.73
C THR A 859 3.44 -11.72 28.39
N LYS A 860 4.08 -12.61 27.67
CA LYS A 860 3.62 -13.20 26.41
C LYS A 860 3.27 -12.15 25.34
N THR A 861 4.12 -11.14 25.19
CA THR A 861 3.88 -10.03 24.28
C THR A 861 4.58 -10.18 22.92
N SER A 862 5.57 -11.05 22.82
CA SER A 862 6.33 -11.32 21.59
C SER A 862 6.82 -12.75 21.54
N THR A 863 7.19 -13.20 20.36
CA THR A 863 7.59 -14.59 20.12
C THR A 863 8.90 -14.71 19.36
N ILE A 864 9.51 -15.89 19.45
CA ILE A 864 10.68 -16.30 18.68
C ILE A 864 10.48 -17.73 18.16
N ALA A 865 10.64 -17.94 16.86
CA ALA A 865 10.53 -19.26 16.26
C ALA A 865 11.88 -20.01 16.28
N PHE A 866 11.90 -21.24 16.76
CA PHE A 866 13.03 -22.16 16.68
C PHE A 866 12.67 -23.35 15.77
N PRO A 867 13.20 -23.39 14.55
CA PRO A 867 12.95 -24.49 13.63
C PRO A 867 13.47 -25.82 14.14
N ALA A 868 12.76 -26.90 13.85
CA ALA A 868 13.24 -28.26 14.00
C ALA A 868 14.19 -28.61 12.85
N ALA A 869 15.40 -28.06 12.92
CA ALA A 869 16.35 -28.11 11.82
C ALA A 869 16.97 -29.50 11.56
N GLY A 870 16.66 -30.52 12.38
CA GLY A 870 17.31 -31.82 12.33
C GLY A 870 18.73 -31.74 12.88
N TYR A 871 19.49 -32.81 12.61
CA TYR A 871 20.89 -32.88 12.98
C TYR A 871 21.70 -33.77 12.02
N ARG A 872 23.04 -33.58 12.02
CA ARG A 872 23.97 -34.56 11.40
C ARG A 872 24.44 -35.54 12.45
N ASP A 873 24.25 -36.82 12.13
CA ASP A 873 24.57 -37.91 13.03
C ASP A 873 26.11 -38.06 13.22
N SER A 874 26.52 -38.35 14.44
CA SER A 874 27.92 -38.48 14.80
C SER A 874 28.59 -39.75 14.26
N LYS A 875 27.83 -40.76 13.86
CA LYS A 875 28.36 -42.03 13.35
C LYS A 875 28.44 -42.10 11.85
N TYR A 876 27.46 -41.46 11.15
CA TYR A 876 27.33 -41.59 9.69
C TYR A 876 27.54 -40.25 8.97
N GLY A 877 27.58 -39.13 9.70
CA GLY A 877 27.62 -37.80 9.14
C GLY A 877 26.43 -37.44 8.25
N ALA A 878 25.39 -38.28 8.26
CA ALA A 878 24.17 -38.03 7.53
C ALA A 878 23.21 -37.11 8.31
N TRP A 879 22.40 -36.33 7.59
CA TRP A 879 21.39 -35.47 8.19
C TRP A 879 20.08 -36.22 8.40
N PHE A 880 19.47 -36.07 9.58
CA PHE A 880 18.25 -36.74 10.01
C PHE A 880 17.28 -35.77 10.71
N TYR A 881 16.01 -36.16 10.75
CA TYR A 881 14.93 -35.59 11.56
C TYR A 881 14.60 -34.10 11.34
N GLY A 882 14.90 -33.55 10.16
CA GLY A 882 14.41 -32.23 9.80
C GLY A 882 12.89 -32.14 9.88
N GLY A 883 12.39 -31.07 10.49
CA GLY A 883 10.97 -30.87 10.76
C GLY A 883 10.42 -31.64 11.96
N THR A 884 11.25 -32.48 12.62
CA THR A 884 10.83 -33.31 13.74
C THR A 884 11.61 -33.03 15.01
N ILE A 885 12.93 -32.84 14.90
CA ILE A 885 13.84 -32.56 16.01
C ILE A 885 14.64 -31.31 15.68
N GLY A 886 14.84 -30.46 16.66
CA GLY A 886 15.74 -29.32 16.56
C GLY A 886 16.74 -29.32 17.69
N ASP A 887 18.03 -29.33 17.34
CA ASP A 887 19.12 -29.27 18.31
C ASP A 887 19.99 -28.05 18.05
N TYR A 888 20.25 -27.28 19.11
CA TYR A 888 20.99 -26.02 19.07
C TYR A 888 22.13 -26.03 20.06
N TRP A 889 23.36 -25.93 19.56
CA TRP A 889 24.54 -25.85 20.40
C TRP A 889 24.54 -24.62 21.30
N SER A 890 25.05 -24.77 22.53
CA SER A 890 25.61 -23.69 23.32
C SER A 890 27.13 -23.67 23.25
N ALA A 891 27.73 -22.59 23.69
CA ALA A 891 29.20 -22.48 23.79
C ALA A 891 29.78 -23.35 24.90
N ASP A 892 28.95 -23.88 25.80
CA ASP A 892 29.37 -24.54 27.00
C ASP A 892 29.75 -26.01 26.79
N PRO A 893 30.87 -26.48 27.28
CA PRO A 893 31.16 -27.88 27.36
C PRO A 893 30.34 -28.52 28.49
N ASN A 894 29.73 -29.68 28.24
CA ASN A 894 29.06 -30.43 29.30
C ASN A 894 30.06 -31.32 30.07
N ASP A 895 30.89 -32.05 29.34
CA ASP A 895 32.00 -32.87 29.82
C ASP A 895 33.04 -33.03 28.70
N VAL A 896 34.00 -33.94 28.88
CA VAL A 896 35.08 -34.14 27.88
C VAL A 896 34.56 -34.59 26.51
N ASN A 897 33.46 -35.34 26.47
CA ASN A 897 32.91 -35.89 25.23
C ASN A 897 31.70 -35.08 24.68
N ASN A 898 31.04 -34.31 25.55
CA ASN A 898 29.77 -33.69 25.24
C ASN A 898 29.83 -32.17 25.32
N GLY A 899 29.07 -31.51 24.41
CA GLY A 899 28.70 -30.12 24.53
C GLY A 899 27.30 -29.95 25.08
N CYS A 900 26.97 -28.80 25.64
CA CYS A 900 25.61 -28.48 26.04
C CYS A 900 24.77 -28.09 24.82
N VAL A 901 23.51 -28.54 24.80
CA VAL A 901 22.61 -28.35 23.68
C VAL A 901 21.20 -28.03 24.19
N MET A 902 20.47 -27.20 23.49
CA MET A 902 19.02 -27.12 23.62
C MET A 902 18.43 -28.05 22.58
N GLY A 903 17.64 -29.03 22.99
CA GLY A 903 16.88 -29.92 22.14
C GLY A 903 15.41 -29.59 22.17
N LEU A 904 14.72 -29.69 21.02
CA LEU A 904 13.28 -29.54 20.93
C LEU A 904 12.65 -30.65 20.06
N GLN A 905 11.51 -31.12 20.50
CA GLN A 905 10.63 -32.06 19.82
C GLN A 905 9.21 -31.50 19.91
N VAL A 906 8.26 -32.13 19.22
CA VAL A 906 6.86 -31.63 19.20
C VAL A 906 6.24 -31.50 20.60
N ASP A 907 6.58 -32.40 21.52
CA ASP A 907 6.00 -32.49 22.86
C ASP A 907 6.97 -32.13 23.99
N LYS A 908 8.23 -31.83 23.69
CA LYS A 908 9.28 -31.67 24.69
C LYS A 908 10.33 -30.65 24.30
N VAL A 909 10.82 -29.93 25.32
CA VAL A 909 11.96 -29.05 25.21
C VAL A 909 12.98 -29.35 26.29
N TYR A 910 14.23 -29.42 25.88
CA TYR A 910 15.38 -29.77 26.74
C TYR A 910 16.38 -28.60 26.73
N PRO A 911 16.19 -27.54 27.51
CA PRO A 911 17.08 -26.35 27.45
C PRO A 911 18.50 -26.64 27.97
N LEU A 912 18.70 -27.67 28.78
CA LEU A 912 19.96 -28.01 29.44
C LEU A 912 20.42 -29.44 29.09
N TYR A 913 20.21 -29.86 27.84
CA TYR A 913 20.61 -31.19 27.40
C TYR A 913 22.07 -31.25 27.02
N ARG A 914 22.60 -32.42 26.70
CA ARG A 914 23.95 -32.62 26.24
C ARG A 914 23.98 -33.58 25.04
N ASN A 915 24.98 -33.42 24.20
CA ASN A 915 25.22 -34.39 23.13
C ASN A 915 26.69 -34.49 22.77
N ILE A 916 27.07 -35.59 22.12
CA ILE A 916 28.44 -35.85 21.70
C ILE A 916 28.90 -34.72 20.74
N ARG A 917 30.07 -34.17 20.96
CA ARG A 917 30.59 -33.01 20.24
C ARG A 917 30.74 -33.21 18.72
N THR A 918 30.80 -34.47 18.27
CA THR A 918 30.88 -34.81 16.85
C THR A 918 29.54 -34.78 16.12
N TYR A 919 28.41 -34.67 16.83
CA TYR A 919 27.15 -34.33 16.14
C TYR A 919 27.24 -32.96 15.45
N GLY A 920 26.52 -32.84 14.35
CA GLY A 920 26.30 -31.54 13.74
C GLY A 920 24.97 -30.97 14.13
N PHE A 921 24.93 -29.88 14.90
CA PHE A 921 23.69 -29.19 15.31
C PHE A 921 23.68 -27.74 14.81
N ALA A 922 22.51 -27.18 14.79
CA ALA A 922 22.35 -25.76 14.44
C ALA A 922 22.95 -24.85 15.52
N VAL A 923 23.22 -23.63 15.15
CA VAL A 923 23.59 -22.55 16.09
C VAL A 923 22.60 -21.41 15.91
N ARG A 924 22.02 -20.92 17.00
CA ARG A 924 21.27 -19.67 17.01
C ARG A 924 22.01 -18.65 17.84
N PRO A 925 22.69 -17.68 17.22
CA PRO A 925 23.58 -16.78 17.94
C PRO A 925 22.82 -15.73 18.75
N VAL A 926 23.47 -15.22 19.78
CA VAL A 926 23.03 -14.08 20.58
C VAL A 926 23.97 -12.90 20.39
N ALA A 927 23.47 -11.68 20.49
CA ALA A 927 24.29 -10.47 20.46
C ALA A 927 25.28 -10.49 21.64
N GLU A 928 26.51 -10.07 21.35
CA GLU A 928 27.60 -9.92 22.34
C GLU A 928 27.31 -8.84 23.39
#